data_551ffb1c0d524170f134e1dd72022996
#
_entry.id   551ffb1c0d524170f134e1dd72022996
#
_cell.length_a   1.000
_cell.length_b   1.000
_cell.length_c   1.000
_cell.angle_alpha   90.00
_cell.angle_beta   90.00
_cell.angle_gamma   90.00
#
_symmetry.space_group_name_H-M   'P 1'
#
loop_
_entity.id
_entity.type
_entity.pdbx_description
1 polymer ?
#
loop_
_entity_poly.entity_id
_entity_poly.type
_entity_poly.pdbx_seq_one_letter_code
_entity_poly.pdbx_strand_id
1 'polypeptide(L)'
;MSSAARKLMSASGGAGGGAKAIAVVHQYFPFVTAYSWDADNGFGGKFVNPSTLPANTGSGVAFSPDGSAIAVAHSGTPYIAAYPWSDSGFGTKYSNPSSLPASTGVGVAFSPDGSAIAMGIGSSPYITAYPWSGSGFGSKFSNPSTLPPQQVNGVAFSPDGSALAAVHYNSPFVSAYAWSGSGFGSKYSNPSTLPPSTGQDITFSPDGSAIAVAHSSSPFVSAYPWSGSGFGSKYSNPSTLPPSTGLGVAFSPDSSVLAVGHGSSPYVSAYPWSGSGFGTKFSNPSTLPPSTVRGVSFSPDGSAIAVAHSSSPFVSAYPWSGSGFGSKYSNPATLPTAVGYGVAFSTVGDPQIAYNYYVAVAHSSSPYVSAYPWSASSGFGTKYSNPSTLPANNSKAVAFSSDGSAIAVGHLTSPFVSAYPWSGSGFGSKYANPSTLPTGIGNGVAFSPDDSTLAVAHTTDPNVSAYPWSGSGFGTKYANPATLPASSGFEVAFSPDGSAIAVSSNGSPFVSAYPWSGSGFGSKYSNPGTLPPAAGISVAFSPDGSAIAVGHEGSPYITAYPWSGSGFGSKYSNPSTLPAGTGNSVAFSPDGSAIAVGHNSSPYVSAYPWSGSGFGTKFANPSTLPANTGRSVAFSPDGSAIAVTHASGNKVTAYPWSGSGFGTKYADPATIPTSTAFGVAFGRIEV
;
A
#
# COMPACT_ATOMS: atom_id res chain seq x y z
N MET A 1 4.25 -12.28 23.66
CA MET A 1 3.53 -11.17 23.01
C MET A 1 2.57 -11.79 22.02
N SER A 2 1.30 -11.47 22.13
CA SER A 2 0.19 -12.20 21.51
C SER A 2 0.09 -11.98 20.00
N SER A 3 -0.61 -12.88 19.31
CA SER A 3 -0.89 -12.87 17.86
C SER A 3 -1.50 -11.57 17.31
N ALA A 4 -1.96 -10.67 18.16
CA ALA A 4 -2.49 -9.36 17.79
C ALA A 4 -1.40 -8.37 17.30
N ALA A 5 -0.15 -8.50 17.79
CA ALA A 5 0.96 -7.65 17.35
C ALA A 5 1.44 -7.98 15.92
N ARG A 6 1.13 -9.17 15.40
CA ARG A 6 1.48 -9.56 14.03
C ARG A 6 0.58 -8.93 12.95
N LYS A 7 -0.65 -8.52 13.30
CA LYS A 7 -1.62 -7.92 12.36
C LYS A 7 -1.46 -6.41 12.17
N LEU A 8 -0.72 -5.73 13.07
CA LEU A 8 -0.61 -4.26 13.03
C LEU A 8 0.43 -3.73 12.04
N MET A 9 1.27 -4.57 11.46
CA MET A 9 2.38 -4.12 10.60
C MET A 9 2.15 -4.26 9.09
N SER A 10 0.96 -4.68 8.66
CA SER A 10 0.65 -4.84 7.23
C SER A 10 -0.11 -3.67 6.60
N ALA A 11 -0.28 -2.55 7.29
CA ALA A 11 -1.11 -1.43 6.81
C ALA A 11 -0.32 -0.34 6.06
N SER A 12 0.98 -0.52 5.81
CA SER A 12 1.77 0.41 5.00
C SER A 12 2.46 -0.26 3.79
N GLY A 13 1.82 -1.22 3.21
CA GLY A 13 2.25 -1.91 1.99
C GLY A 13 1.57 -3.26 1.87
N GLY A 14 0.58 -3.38 1.02
CA GLY A 14 -0.08 -4.61 0.56
C GLY A 14 -0.47 -5.64 1.62
N ALA A 15 -1.72 -6.00 1.67
CA ALA A 15 -2.30 -6.98 2.60
C ALA A 15 -1.42 -8.23 2.80
N GLY A 16 -1.11 -8.54 4.08
CA GLY A 16 -0.25 -9.66 4.46
C GLY A 16 -0.92 -11.03 4.38
N GLY A 17 -1.06 -11.58 3.21
CA GLY A 17 -1.10 -13.03 3.01
C GLY A 17 0.34 -13.54 2.82
N GLY A 18 0.69 -14.75 3.23
CA GLY A 18 2.02 -15.34 3.03
C GLY A 18 2.34 -15.52 1.54
N ALA A 19 3.62 -15.41 1.14
CA ALA A 19 4.03 -15.67 -0.23
C ALA A 19 3.50 -17.03 -0.70
N LYS A 20 2.95 -17.08 -1.91
CA LYS A 20 2.48 -18.34 -2.50
C LYS A 20 3.48 -18.93 -3.47
N ALA A 21 4.49 -18.20 -3.86
CA ALA A 21 5.54 -18.66 -4.74
C ALA A 21 6.90 -18.05 -4.38
N ILE A 22 7.92 -18.77 -4.77
CA ILE A 22 9.31 -18.32 -4.72
C ILE A 22 9.99 -18.61 -6.06
N ALA A 23 10.64 -17.60 -6.63
CA ALA A 23 11.34 -17.72 -7.90
C ALA A 23 12.84 -17.57 -7.69
N VAL A 24 13.63 -18.35 -8.43
CA VAL A 24 15.10 -18.35 -8.42
C VAL A 24 15.61 -18.17 -9.85
N VAL A 25 16.44 -17.19 -10.10
CA VAL A 25 17.16 -17.06 -11.36
C VAL A 25 18.54 -17.71 -11.26
N HIS A 26 18.98 -18.36 -12.33
CA HIS A 26 20.18 -19.18 -12.31
C HIS A 26 20.90 -19.24 -13.67
N GLN A 27 22.10 -19.83 -13.67
CA GLN A 27 23.06 -19.77 -14.77
C GLN A 27 22.64 -20.53 -16.03
N TYR A 28 22.04 -21.71 -15.88
CA TYR A 28 21.72 -22.60 -16.98
C TYR A 28 20.22 -22.72 -17.22
N PHE A 29 19.86 -23.27 -18.39
CA PHE A 29 18.49 -23.57 -18.76
C PHE A 29 17.70 -24.22 -17.60
N PRO A 30 16.48 -23.76 -17.27
CA PRO A 30 15.65 -22.77 -17.96
C PRO A 30 15.88 -21.31 -17.54
N PHE A 31 16.96 -20.96 -16.84
CA PHE A 31 17.39 -19.63 -16.40
C PHE A 31 16.53 -19.00 -15.29
N VAL A 32 15.32 -19.45 -15.11
CA VAL A 32 14.42 -19.14 -14.00
C VAL A 32 13.64 -20.39 -13.62
N THR A 33 13.47 -20.60 -12.33
CA THR A 33 12.64 -21.69 -11.76
C THR A 33 11.78 -21.09 -10.65
N ALA A 34 10.52 -21.47 -10.61
CA ALA A 34 9.62 -21.05 -9.54
C ALA A 34 8.94 -22.26 -8.90
N TYR A 35 8.62 -22.12 -7.62
CA TYR A 35 7.99 -23.14 -6.79
C TYR A 35 6.80 -22.53 -6.07
N SER A 36 5.77 -23.31 -5.82
CA SER A 36 4.77 -22.92 -4.84
C SER A 36 5.44 -22.83 -3.46
N TRP A 37 4.93 -21.95 -2.63
CA TRP A 37 5.47 -21.68 -1.31
C TRP A 37 4.38 -21.77 -0.26
N ASP A 38 4.74 -22.34 0.87
CA ASP A 38 3.91 -22.43 2.06
C ASP A 38 4.74 -22.07 3.29
N ALA A 39 4.24 -21.17 4.15
CA ALA A 39 5.00 -20.66 5.29
C ALA A 39 5.35 -21.74 6.34
N ASP A 40 4.54 -22.80 6.45
CA ASP A 40 4.77 -23.88 7.40
C ASP A 40 5.67 -24.99 6.82
N ASN A 41 5.52 -25.28 5.52
CA ASN A 41 6.16 -26.41 4.86
C ASN A 41 7.34 -26.03 3.93
N GLY A 42 7.44 -24.76 3.53
CA GLY A 42 8.49 -24.26 2.64
C GLY A 42 8.18 -24.50 1.15
N PHE A 43 9.16 -25.05 0.42
CA PHE A 43 9.04 -25.28 -1.02
C PHE A 43 8.03 -26.38 -1.34
N GLY A 44 7.02 -26.06 -2.13
CA GLY A 44 6.09 -27.02 -2.72
C GLY A 44 6.49 -27.45 -4.13
N GLY A 45 5.51 -27.70 -4.99
CA GLY A 45 5.71 -28.13 -6.37
C GLY A 45 6.41 -27.08 -7.24
N LYS A 46 7.30 -27.55 -8.14
CA LYS A 46 7.88 -26.68 -9.17
C LYS A 46 6.82 -26.34 -10.21
N PHE A 47 6.67 -25.07 -10.50
CA PHE A 47 5.84 -24.61 -11.63
C PHE A 47 6.43 -25.02 -12.99
N VAL A 48 5.57 -25.18 -13.98
CA VAL A 48 5.98 -25.40 -15.36
C VAL A 48 6.85 -24.22 -15.83
N ASN A 49 7.93 -24.52 -16.52
CA ASN A 49 8.79 -23.47 -17.08
C ASN A 49 7.99 -22.60 -18.06
N PRO A 50 8.31 -21.31 -18.19
CA PRO A 50 7.66 -20.48 -19.20
C PRO A 50 7.85 -21.04 -20.61
N SER A 51 6.83 -21.01 -21.43
CA SER A 51 6.86 -21.51 -22.81
C SER A 51 7.91 -20.81 -23.69
N THR A 52 8.16 -19.53 -23.42
CA THR A 52 9.24 -18.74 -24.01
C THR A 52 10.18 -18.33 -22.88
N LEU A 53 11.33 -18.93 -22.81
CA LEU A 53 12.31 -18.72 -21.73
C LEU A 53 13.01 -17.36 -21.83
N PRO A 54 13.61 -16.87 -20.71
CA PRO A 54 14.66 -15.87 -20.80
C PRO A 54 15.77 -16.36 -21.76
N ALA A 55 16.39 -15.48 -22.49
CA ALA A 55 17.29 -15.86 -23.60
C ALA A 55 18.66 -16.42 -23.13
N ASN A 56 19.03 -16.19 -21.87
CA ASN A 56 20.30 -16.66 -21.30
C ASN A 56 20.28 -16.49 -19.77
N THR A 57 21.43 -16.72 -19.10
CA THR A 57 21.62 -16.61 -17.64
C THR A 57 20.75 -15.55 -17.00
N GLY A 58 19.88 -15.96 -16.11
CA GLY A 58 19.08 -15.07 -15.27
C GLY A 58 19.93 -14.48 -14.14
N SER A 59 19.95 -13.17 -14.01
CA SER A 59 20.78 -12.42 -13.04
C SER A 59 19.95 -11.73 -11.95
N GLY A 60 18.77 -11.22 -12.28
CA GLY A 60 17.85 -10.58 -11.35
C GLY A 60 16.42 -11.04 -11.57
N VAL A 61 15.62 -11.10 -10.52
CA VAL A 61 14.19 -11.46 -10.56
C VAL A 61 13.40 -10.61 -9.60
N ALA A 62 12.23 -10.15 -10.04
CA ALA A 62 11.28 -9.41 -9.22
C ALA A 62 9.84 -9.78 -9.61
N PHE A 63 8.95 -9.83 -8.63
CA PHE A 63 7.51 -9.83 -8.85
C PHE A 63 6.98 -8.41 -8.84
N SER A 64 5.93 -8.15 -9.60
CA SER A 64 5.20 -6.87 -9.52
C SER A 64 4.52 -6.75 -8.15
N PRO A 65 4.29 -5.53 -7.63
CA PRO A 65 3.69 -5.34 -6.30
C PRO A 65 2.31 -5.98 -6.16
N ASP A 66 1.54 -6.02 -7.24
CA ASP A 66 0.23 -6.67 -7.32
C ASP A 66 0.29 -8.19 -7.53
N GLY A 67 1.51 -8.76 -7.65
CA GLY A 67 1.74 -10.18 -7.89
C GLY A 67 1.29 -10.70 -9.26
N SER A 68 0.81 -9.84 -10.15
CA SER A 68 0.28 -10.23 -11.46
C SER A 68 1.36 -10.52 -12.51
N ALA A 69 2.60 -10.16 -12.24
CA ALA A 69 3.71 -10.34 -13.18
C ALA A 69 5.02 -10.72 -12.49
N ILE A 70 5.89 -11.37 -13.23
CA ILE A 70 7.27 -11.66 -12.85
C ILE A 70 8.21 -11.19 -13.96
N ALA A 71 9.28 -10.48 -13.60
CA ALA A 71 10.31 -10.01 -14.51
C ALA A 71 11.66 -10.64 -14.20
N VAL A 72 12.42 -10.93 -15.25
CA VAL A 72 13.76 -11.55 -15.19
C VAL A 72 14.73 -10.70 -15.99
N ALA A 73 15.75 -10.14 -15.34
CA ALA A 73 16.92 -9.59 -16.01
C ALA A 73 17.86 -10.73 -16.40
N HIS A 74 18.42 -10.70 -17.61
CA HIS A 74 19.25 -11.79 -18.12
C HIS A 74 20.33 -11.32 -19.11
N SER A 75 21.32 -12.19 -19.40
CA SER A 75 22.50 -11.80 -20.18
C SER A 75 22.33 -11.87 -21.70
N GLY A 76 21.27 -12.47 -22.22
CA GLY A 76 20.99 -12.55 -23.66
C GLY A 76 19.98 -11.50 -24.11
N THR A 77 20.04 -11.09 -25.39
CA THR A 77 19.01 -10.21 -25.98
C THR A 77 17.63 -10.90 -25.91
N PRO A 78 16.57 -10.24 -25.41
CA PRO A 78 16.39 -8.79 -25.19
C PRO A 78 16.82 -8.25 -23.81
N TYR A 79 17.58 -9.00 -23.03
CA TYR A 79 18.14 -8.65 -21.72
C TYR A 79 17.13 -8.53 -20.57
N ILE A 80 15.86 -8.54 -20.86
CA ILE A 80 14.75 -8.59 -19.92
C ILE A 80 13.64 -9.44 -20.50
N ALA A 81 13.02 -10.26 -19.66
CA ALA A 81 11.80 -11.00 -19.97
C ALA A 81 10.80 -10.79 -18.86
N ALA A 82 9.55 -10.59 -19.20
CA ALA A 82 8.47 -10.49 -18.22
C ALA A 82 7.30 -11.40 -18.63
N TYR A 83 6.60 -11.91 -17.64
CA TYR A 83 5.51 -12.87 -17.80
C TYR A 83 4.35 -12.49 -16.90
N PRO A 84 3.09 -12.64 -17.36
CA PRO A 84 1.98 -12.74 -16.44
C PRO A 84 2.26 -13.83 -15.42
N TRP A 85 1.90 -13.57 -14.18
CA TRP A 85 2.04 -14.52 -13.09
C TRP A 85 0.67 -14.83 -12.47
N SER A 86 0.43 -16.08 -12.12
CA SER A 86 -0.78 -16.55 -11.43
C SER A 86 -0.47 -17.81 -10.64
N ASP A 87 -1.42 -18.36 -9.91
CA ASP A 87 -1.28 -19.64 -9.19
C ASP A 87 -0.96 -20.83 -10.11
N SER A 88 -1.19 -20.71 -11.41
CA SER A 88 -0.74 -21.68 -12.40
C SER A 88 0.72 -21.46 -12.84
N GLY A 89 1.38 -20.42 -12.34
CA GLY A 89 2.77 -20.06 -12.66
C GLY A 89 2.88 -19.04 -13.81
N PHE A 90 3.86 -19.26 -14.68
CA PHE A 90 4.17 -18.36 -15.78
C PHE A 90 3.12 -18.40 -16.89
N GLY A 91 2.56 -17.23 -17.22
CA GLY A 91 1.76 -17.05 -18.42
C GLY A 91 2.61 -16.86 -19.69
N THR A 92 1.96 -16.48 -20.80
CA THR A 92 2.65 -16.18 -22.05
C THR A 92 3.51 -14.92 -21.91
N LYS A 93 4.79 -15.03 -22.30
CA LYS A 93 5.75 -13.91 -22.23
C LYS A 93 5.18 -12.63 -22.84
N TYR A 94 5.27 -11.52 -22.13
CA TYR A 94 4.94 -10.21 -22.69
C TYR A 94 5.84 -9.86 -23.89
N SER A 95 5.34 -9.01 -24.77
CA SER A 95 6.14 -8.46 -25.86
C SER A 95 7.39 -7.77 -25.31
N ASN A 96 8.50 -7.88 -26.05
CA ASN A 96 9.72 -7.17 -25.68
C ASN A 96 9.50 -5.65 -25.71
N PRO A 97 10.20 -4.86 -24.87
CA PRO A 97 10.15 -3.42 -24.98
C PRO A 97 10.57 -2.97 -26.39
N SER A 98 9.88 -1.98 -26.94
CA SER A 98 10.16 -1.43 -28.28
C SER A 98 11.57 -0.87 -28.43
N SER A 99 12.12 -0.30 -27.33
CA SER A 99 13.52 0.09 -27.18
C SER A 99 14.18 -0.85 -26.19
N LEU A 100 14.99 -1.77 -26.66
CA LEU A 100 15.68 -2.75 -25.80
C LEU A 100 16.67 -2.06 -24.84
N PRO A 101 16.94 -2.67 -23.66
CA PRO A 101 18.11 -2.31 -22.87
C PRO A 101 19.39 -2.42 -23.71
N ALA A 102 20.37 -1.58 -23.43
CA ALA A 102 21.59 -1.49 -24.26
C ALA A 102 22.53 -2.70 -24.11
N SER A 103 22.40 -3.48 -23.06
CA SER A 103 23.24 -4.67 -22.80
C SER A 103 22.65 -5.54 -21.70
N THR A 104 23.40 -6.57 -21.30
CA THR A 104 23.11 -7.49 -20.20
C THR A 104 22.36 -6.83 -19.06
N GLY A 105 21.19 -7.36 -18.74
CA GLY A 105 20.44 -7.02 -17.54
C GLY A 105 21.07 -7.67 -16.31
N VAL A 106 21.21 -6.91 -15.22
CA VAL A 106 21.84 -7.39 -13.99
C VAL A 106 20.82 -7.43 -12.84
N GLY A 107 20.29 -6.30 -12.43
CA GLY A 107 19.23 -6.19 -11.42
C GLY A 107 17.94 -5.67 -12.04
N VAL A 108 16.80 -6.01 -11.46
CA VAL A 108 15.46 -5.56 -11.89
C VAL A 108 14.58 -5.28 -10.69
N ALA A 109 13.78 -4.22 -10.75
CA ALA A 109 12.80 -3.87 -9.72
C ALA A 109 11.55 -3.23 -10.35
N PHE A 110 10.38 -3.49 -9.78
CA PHE A 110 9.16 -2.74 -10.07
C PHE A 110 9.04 -1.56 -9.10
N SER A 111 8.42 -0.47 -9.55
CA SER A 111 8.01 0.61 -8.65
C SER A 111 6.90 0.13 -7.70
N PRO A 112 6.80 0.70 -6.49
CA PRO A 112 5.82 0.25 -5.49
C PRO A 112 4.36 0.35 -5.95
N ASP A 113 4.06 1.32 -6.81
CA ASP A 113 2.75 1.53 -7.43
C ASP A 113 2.50 0.61 -8.64
N GLY A 114 3.47 -0.22 -9.02
CA GLY A 114 3.39 -1.09 -10.19
C GLY A 114 3.39 -0.37 -11.53
N SER A 115 3.59 0.95 -11.58
CA SER A 115 3.51 1.73 -12.82
C SER A 115 4.78 1.73 -13.67
N ALA A 116 5.90 1.25 -13.10
CA ALA A 116 7.19 1.24 -13.78
C ALA A 116 8.03 0.00 -13.44
N ILE A 117 8.96 -0.32 -14.34
CA ILE A 117 9.99 -1.33 -14.14
C ILE A 117 11.36 -0.72 -14.48
N ALA A 118 12.33 -0.86 -13.57
CA ALA A 118 13.70 -0.38 -13.76
C ALA A 118 14.70 -1.52 -13.75
N MET A 119 15.82 -1.33 -14.46
CA MET A 119 16.84 -2.35 -14.59
C MET A 119 18.25 -1.73 -14.61
N GLY A 120 19.17 -2.35 -13.86
CA GLY A 120 20.60 -2.13 -14.00
C GLY A 120 21.17 -2.91 -15.19
N ILE A 121 22.05 -2.29 -15.95
CA ILE A 121 22.64 -2.89 -17.17
C ILE A 121 24.16 -2.70 -17.25
N GLY A 122 24.81 -3.57 -18.02
CA GLY A 122 26.27 -3.65 -18.12
C GLY A 122 26.96 -2.54 -18.93
N SER A 123 26.24 -1.82 -19.80
CA SER A 123 26.78 -0.77 -20.66
C SER A 123 25.93 0.50 -20.54
N SER A 124 26.55 1.65 -20.95
CA SER A 124 25.85 2.94 -20.95
C SER A 124 24.51 2.85 -21.66
N PRO A 125 23.42 3.39 -21.05
CA PRO A 125 23.40 4.35 -19.92
C PRO A 125 23.47 3.70 -18.53
N TYR A 126 23.79 2.43 -18.39
CA TYR A 126 23.94 1.62 -17.17
C TYR A 126 22.67 1.42 -16.35
N ILE A 127 21.65 2.21 -16.54
CA ILE A 127 20.31 2.07 -15.95
C ILE A 127 19.27 2.39 -17.00
N THR A 128 18.16 1.67 -16.98
CA THR A 128 17.03 1.89 -17.89
C THR A 128 15.73 1.61 -17.17
N ALA A 129 14.66 2.29 -17.57
CA ALA A 129 13.33 2.07 -17.01
C ALA A 129 12.25 2.23 -18.07
N TYR A 130 11.11 1.59 -17.84
CA TYR A 130 9.96 1.56 -18.72
C TYR A 130 8.68 1.78 -17.90
N PRO A 131 7.70 2.53 -18.42
CA PRO A 131 6.35 2.42 -17.90
C PRO A 131 5.92 0.96 -17.94
N TRP A 132 5.23 0.55 -16.90
CA TRP A 132 4.64 -0.78 -16.80
C TRP A 132 3.13 -0.68 -16.64
N SER A 133 2.42 -1.56 -17.30
CA SER A 133 1.00 -1.79 -17.09
C SER A 133 0.74 -3.29 -17.14
N GLY A 134 -0.40 -3.76 -16.70
CA GLY A 134 -0.76 -5.19 -16.81
C GLY A 134 -0.68 -5.78 -18.22
N SER A 135 -0.44 -4.96 -19.26
CA SER A 135 -0.23 -5.39 -20.65
C SER A 135 1.26 -5.42 -21.06
N GLY A 136 2.20 -5.05 -20.19
CA GLY A 136 3.64 -5.14 -20.41
C GLY A 136 4.36 -3.80 -20.46
N PHE A 137 5.48 -3.75 -21.21
CA PHE A 137 6.37 -2.60 -21.26
C PHE A 137 5.81 -1.46 -22.13
N GLY A 138 5.77 -0.25 -21.57
CA GLY A 138 5.54 0.97 -22.34
C GLY A 138 6.80 1.48 -23.04
N SER A 139 6.76 2.70 -23.59
CA SER A 139 7.89 3.36 -24.21
C SER A 139 8.95 3.71 -23.17
N LYS A 140 10.22 3.39 -23.48
CA LYS A 140 11.35 3.63 -22.58
C LYS A 140 11.38 5.07 -22.06
N PHE A 141 11.52 5.26 -20.76
CA PHE A 141 11.76 6.58 -20.18
C PHE A 141 13.10 7.19 -20.67
N SER A 142 13.20 8.50 -20.69
CA SER A 142 14.45 9.21 -20.95
C SER A 142 15.50 8.77 -19.91
N ASN A 143 16.75 8.69 -20.36
CA ASN A 143 17.86 8.38 -19.45
C ASN A 143 18.02 9.51 -18.42
N PRO A 144 18.52 9.23 -17.20
CA PRO A 144 18.84 10.28 -16.25
C PRO A 144 19.89 11.24 -16.83
N SER A 145 19.75 12.53 -16.53
CA SER A 145 20.68 13.58 -17.00
C SER A 145 22.12 13.37 -16.51
N THR A 146 22.28 12.75 -15.34
CA THR A 146 23.57 12.32 -14.80
C THR A 146 23.56 10.80 -14.69
N LEU A 147 24.29 10.12 -15.55
CA LEU A 147 24.34 8.66 -15.59
C LEU A 147 25.10 8.10 -14.38
N PRO A 148 24.78 6.85 -13.95
CA PRO A 148 25.71 6.08 -13.13
C PRO A 148 27.07 6.00 -13.83
N PRO A 149 28.19 6.00 -13.08
CA PRO A 149 29.51 6.07 -13.71
C PRO A 149 29.96 4.79 -14.41
N GLN A 150 29.32 3.66 -14.13
CA GLN A 150 29.60 2.36 -14.75
C GLN A 150 28.46 1.37 -14.50
N GLN A 151 28.64 0.11 -14.96
CA GLN A 151 27.69 -1.00 -14.81
C GLN A 151 26.95 -0.93 -13.47
N VAL A 152 25.63 -1.01 -13.53
CA VAL A 152 24.74 -1.07 -12.38
C VAL A 152 24.42 -2.53 -12.06
N ASN A 153 24.72 -2.93 -10.83
CA ASN A 153 24.53 -4.30 -10.35
C ASN A 153 23.15 -4.52 -9.70
N GLY A 154 22.64 -3.54 -8.98
CA GLY A 154 21.35 -3.59 -8.31
C GLY A 154 20.61 -2.27 -8.42
N VAL A 155 19.28 -2.33 -8.42
CA VAL A 155 18.37 -1.18 -8.41
C VAL A 155 17.25 -1.43 -7.40
N ALA A 156 16.80 -0.36 -6.74
CA ALA A 156 15.66 -0.41 -5.83
C ALA A 156 14.89 0.91 -5.86
N PHE A 157 13.57 0.83 -5.85
CA PHE A 157 12.71 1.98 -5.62
C PHE A 157 12.51 2.22 -4.13
N SER A 158 12.39 3.47 -3.71
CA SER A 158 11.93 3.80 -2.36
C SER A 158 10.47 3.37 -2.18
N PRO A 159 10.04 2.99 -0.97
CA PRO A 159 8.67 2.49 -0.73
C PRO A 159 7.57 3.49 -1.08
N ASP A 160 7.87 4.80 -0.98
CA ASP A 160 6.98 5.90 -1.37
C ASP A 160 6.98 6.18 -2.89
N GLY A 161 7.78 5.45 -3.66
CA GLY A 161 7.91 5.63 -5.11
C GLY A 161 8.58 6.93 -5.53
N SER A 162 9.12 7.74 -4.60
CA SER A 162 9.69 9.06 -4.91
C SER A 162 11.15 9.01 -5.38
N ALA A 163 11.82 7.87 -5.23
CA ALA A 163 13.22 7.70 -5.61
C ALA A 163 13.52 6.34 -6.23
N LEU A 164 14.54 6.32 -7.10
CA LEU A 164 15.17 5.11 -7.64
C LEU A 164 16.66 5.15 -7.33
N ALA A 165 17.15 4.16 -6.60
CA ALA A 165 18.56 4.03 -6.25
C ALA A 165 19.23 2.90 -7.04
N ALA A 166 20.54 3.04 -7.28
CA ALA A 166 21.35 2.11 -8.04
C ALA A 166 22.74 1.95 -7.44
N VAL A 167 23.24 0.74 -7.38
CA VAL A 167 24.65 0.46 -7.01
C VAL A 167 25.45 0.05 -8.23
N HIS A 168 26.72 0.45 -8.25
CA HIS A 168 27.56 0.31 -9.44
C HIS A 168 29.04 0.06 -9.12
N TYR A 169 29.81 -0.25 -10.17
CA TYR A 169 31.20 -0.67 -10.06
C TYR A 169 32.14 0.42 -9.59
N ASN A 170 31.97 1.65 -10.06
CA ASN A 170 32.89 2.76 -9.79
C ASN A 170 32.32 3.72 -8.74
N SER A 171 33.24 4.46 -8.10
CA SER A 171 32.89 5.55 -7.18
C SER A 171 31.89 6.52 -7.85
N PRO A 172 30.85 6.93 -7.13
CA PRO A 172 30.60 6.81 -5.67
C PRO A 172 29.98 5.48 -5.22
N PHE A 173 29.92 4.46 -6.07
CA PHE A 173 29.43 3.10 -5.84
C PHE A 173 27.91 3.00 -5.59
N VAL A 174 27.25 4.09 -5.28
CA VAL A 174 25.81 4.24 -5.16
C VAL A 174 25.36 5.58 -5.74
N SER A 175 24.23 5.59 -6.43
CA SER A 175 23.54 6.77 -6.92
C SER A 175 22.06 6.65 -6.66
N ALA A 176 21.40 7.76 -6.39
CA ALA A 176 19.94 7.80 -6.28
C ALA A 176 19.41 8.98 -7.09
N TYR A 177 18.21 8.82 -7.62
CA TYR A 177 17.53 9.79 -8.48
C TYR A 177 16.12 10.03 -7.95
N ALA A 178 15.67 11.27 -7.96
CA ALA A 178 14.27 11.55 -7.79
C ALA A 178 13.50 10.78 -8.87
N TRP A 179 12.37 10.22 -8.49
CA TRP A 179 11.52 9.46 -9.40
C TRP A 179 10.08 10.00 -9.36
N SER A 180 9.45 9.97 -10.49
CA SER A 180 8.02 10.26 -10.63
C SER A 180 7.45 9.39 -11.76
N GLY A 181 6.15 9.35 -11.94
CA GLY A 181 5.50 8.65 -13.06
C GLY A 181 5.99 9.08 -14.45
N SER A 182 6.77 10.17 -14.56
CA SER A 182 7.41 10.62 -15.81
C SER A 182 8.87 10.12 -15.95
N GLY A 183 9.41 9.37 -14.99
CA GLY A 183 10.74 8.77 -15.03
C GLY A 183 11.76 9.44 -14.13
N PHE A 184 13.04 9.42 -14.56
CA PHE A 184 14.17 9.94 -13.79
C PHE A 184 14.14 11.46 -13.66
N GLY A 185 14.13 11.95 -12.42
CA GLY A 185 14.38 13.33 -12.06
C GLY A 185 15.88 13.60 -11.80
N SER A 186 16.16 14.60 -10.97
CA SER A 186 17.52 14.98 -10.59
C SER A 186 18.20 13.90 -9.76
N LYS A 187 19.52 13.73 -9.98
CA LYS A 187 20.34 12.88 -9.12
C LYS A 187 20.51 13.54 -7.75
N TYR A 188 20.26 12.77 -6.69
CA TYR A 188 20.57 13.21 -5.32
C TYR A 188 22.08 13.35 -5.10
N SER A 189 22.47 14.18 -4.14
CA SER A 189 23.86 14.27 -3.69
C SER A 189 24.37 12.90 -3.23
N ASN A 190 25.63 12.61 -3.50
CA ASN A 190 26.24 11.39 -3.01
C ASN A 190 26.29 11.40 -1.47
N PRO A 191 26.25 10.24 -0.80
CA PRO A 191 26.45 10.19 0.65
C PRO A 191 27.82 10.78 1.02
N SER A 192 27.87 11.51 2.12
CA SER A 192 29.10 12.14 2.64
C SER A 192 30.21 11.12 2.95
N THR A 193 29.82 9.92 3.38
CA THR A 193 30.70 8.76 3.53
C THR A 193 30.27 7.70 2.55
N LEU A 194 31.05 7.48 1.51
CA LEU A 194 30.75 6.53 0.45
C LEU A 194 30.85 5.07 0.94
N PRO A 195 30.13 4.12 0.31
CA PRO A 195 30.50 2.72 0.40
C PRO A 195 31.98 2.58 -0.04
N PRO A 196 32.77 1.71 0.58
CA PRO A 196 34.23 1.68 0.33
C PRO A 196 34.64 1.04 -1.01
N SER A 197 33.73 0.39 -1.72
CA SER A 197 34.02 -0.30 -2.97
C SER A 197 32.74 -0.62 -3.75
N THR A 198 32.91 -1.29 -4.89
CA THR A 198 31.82 -1.77 -5.79
C THR A 198 30.58 -2.19 -5.04
N GLY A 199 29.48 -1.51 -5.32
CA GLY A 199 28.15 -1.90 -4.83
C GLY A 199 27.66 -3.14 -5.57
N GLN A 200 27.18 -4.12 -4.82
CA GLN A 200 26.71 -5.41 -5.35
C GLN A 200 25.19 -5.47 -5.36
N ASP A 201 24.55 -5.03 -4.28
CA ASP A 201 23.10 -5.04 -4.14
C ASP A 201 22.63 -3.87 -3.26
N ILE A 202 21.36 -3.49 -3.38
CA ILE A 202 20.78 -2.32 -2.72
C ILE A 202 19.32 -2.55 -2.37
N THR A 203 18.90 -2.05 -1.22
CA THR A 203 17.50 -2.11 -0.77
C THR A 203 17.16 -0.90 0.07
N PHE A 204 15.91 -0.45 0.01
CA PHE A 204 15.33 0.47 1.00
C PHE A 204 14.68 -0.33 2.12
N SER A 205 14.63 0.24 3.32
CA SER A 205 13.76 -0.30 4.37
C SER A 205 12.29 -0.04 3.99
N PRO A 206 11.38 -0.97 4.27
CA PRO A 206 9.95 -0.82 3.95
C PRO A 206 9.28 0.42 4.56
N ASP A 207 9.78 0.90 5.72
CA ASP A 207 9.33 2.16 6.33
C ASP A 207 9.88 3.43 5.66
N GLY A 208 10.72 3.27 4.64
CA GLY A 208 11.34 4.37 3.89
C GLY A 208 12.41 5.15 4.65
N SER A 209 12.75 4.76 5.88
CA SER A 209 13.68 5.52 6.74
C SER A 209 15.16 5.28 6.47
N ALA A 210 15.50 4.21 5.73
CA ALA A 210 16.87 3.80 5.48
C ALA A 210 17.09 3.19 4.10
N ILE A 211 18.35 3.24 3.66
CA ILE A 211 18.84 2.54 2.46
C ILE A 211 20.11 1.77 2.82
N ALA A 212 20.22 0.51 2.40
CA ALA A 212 21.37 -0.36 2.66
C ALA A 212 22.01 -0.84 1.36
N VAL A 213 23.33 -0.92 1.36
CA VAL A 213 24.19 -1.29 0.22
C VAL A 213 25.11 -2.43 0.64
N ALA A 214 25.03 -3.58 -0.03
CA ALA A 214 26.03 -4.63 0.02
C ALA A 214 27.20 -4.29 -0.93
N HIS A 215 28.45 -4.49 -0.50
CA HIS A 215 29.62 -4.12 -1.29
C HIS A 215 30.84 -5.04 -1.06
N SER A 216 31.86 -4.90 -1.92
CA SER A 216 32.95 -5.88 -2.03
C SER A 216 34.04 -5.78 -0.95
N SER A 217 34.18 -4.66 -0.25
CA SER A 217 35.22 -4.44 0.76
C SER A 217 34.63 -4.26 2.13
N SER A 218 35.43 -4.54 3.19
CA SER A 218 35.01 -4.28 4.58
C SER A 218 34.51 -2.83 4.75
N PRO A 219 33.37 -2.63 5.43
CA PRO A 219 32.62 -3.56 6.28
C PRO A 219 31.60 -4.46 5.56
N PHE A 220 31.63 -4.54 4.22
CA PHE A 220 30.82 -5.39 3.34
C PHE A 220 29.34 -5.02 3.26
N VAL A 221 28.86 -4.19 4.14
CA VAL A 221 27.54 -3.56 4.11
C VAL A 221 27.62 -2.15 4.69
N SER A 222 26.97 -1.20 4.05
CA SER A 222 26.81 0.18 4.53
C SER A 222 25.34 0.56 4.51
N ALA A 223 24.89 1.31 5.49
CA ALA A 223 23.51 1.80 5.53
C ALA A 223 23.48 3.29 5.87
N TYR A 224 22.45 3.96 5.41
CA TYR A 224 22.28 5.40 5.52
C TYR A 224 20.82 5.70 5.89
N PRO A 225 20.58 6.68 6.78
CA PRO A 225 19.25 7.27 6.85
C PRO A 225 18.81 7.74 5.47
N TRP A 226 17.57 7.51 5.14
CA TRP A 226 16.97 8.04 3.93
C TRP A 226 15.82 8.97 4.30
N SER A 227 15.76 10.08 3.64
CA SER A 227 14.60 10.97 3.63
C SER A 227 14.34 11.36 2.19
N GLY A 228 13.20 11.88 1.84
CA GLY A 228 12.90 12.37 0.48
C GLY A 228 13.91 13.40 -0.06
N SER A 229 14.87 13.86 0.76
CA SER A 229 15.97 14.75 0.34
C SER A 229 17.30 14.02 0.06
N GLY A 230 17.36 12.68 0.21
CA GLY A 230 18.52 11.86 -0.13
C GLY A 230 19.20 11.18 1.06
N PHE A 231 20.48 10.87 0.90
CA PHE A 231 21.28 10.13 1.89
C PHE A 231 21.62 10.98 3.11
N GLY A 232 21.30 10.48 4.30
CA GLY A 232 21.80 11.01 5.57
C GLY A 232 23.24 10.55 5.88
N SER A 233 23.71 10.83 7.09
CA SER A 233 25.02 10.38 7.58
C SER A 233 25.05 8.87 7.74
N LYS A 234 26.11 8.21 7.24
CA LYS A 234 26.26 6.75 7.32
C LYS A 234 26.07 6.25 8.74
N TYR A 235 25.25 5.23 8.93
CA TYR A 235 25.15 4.52 10.22
C TYR A 235 26.48 3.87 10.61
N SER A 236 26.71 3.67 11.90
CA SER A 236 27.82 2.89 12.42
C SER A 236 27.82 1.49 11.81
N ASN A 237 28.99 0.93 11.55
CA ASN A 237 29.11 -0.42 11.05
C ASN A 237 28.58 -1.43 12.10
N PRO A 238 28.06 -2.59 11.67
CA PRO A 238 27.69 -3.63 12.64
C PRO A 238 28.90 -4.05 13.48
N SER A 239 28.70 -4.29 14.76
CA SER A 239 29.75 -4.72 15.70
C SER A 239 30.40 -6.04 15.28
N THR A 240 29.65 -6.93 14.66
CA THR A 240 30.13 -8.16 14.04
C THR A 240 29.88 -8.05 12.54
N LEU A 241 30.92 -7.87 11.75
CA LEU A 241 30.83 -7.69 10.31
C LEU A 241 30.43 -9.00 9.60
N PRO A 242 29.77 -8.93 8.42
CA PRO A 242 29.79 -10.04 7.50
C PRO A 242 31.26 -10.44 7.23
N PRO A 243 31.59 -11.73 7.10
CA PRO A 243 33.00 -12.16 7.04
C PRO A 243 33.71 -11.91 5.69
N SER A 244 32.96 -11.55 4.65
CA SER A 244 33.49 -11.27 3.32
C SER A 244 32.51 -10.45 2.48
N THR A 245 32.87 -10.22 1.19
CA THR A 245 32.05 -9.51 0.19
C THR A 245 30.56 -9.72 0.41
N GLY A 246 29.85 -8.63 0.68
CA GLY A 246 28.39 -8.60 0.66
C GLY A 246 27.89 -8.64 -0.77
N LEU A 247 27.03 -9.59 -1.09
CA LEU A 247 26.53 -9.84 -2.45
C LEU A 247 25.04 -9.60 -2.60
N GLY A 248 24.26 -9.86 -1.55
CA GLY A 248 22.82 -9.62 -1.50
C GLY A 248 22.45 -8.91 -0.20
N VAL A 249 21.43 -8.09 -0.19
CA VAL A 249 20.94 -7.39 1.00
C VAL A 249 19.42 -7.23 0.95
N ALA A 250 18.75 -7.50 2.07
CA ALA A 250 17.30 -7.34 2.18
C ALA A 250 16.88 -6.91 3.59
N PHE A 251 15.91 -6.02 3.68
CA PHE A 251 15.18 -5.74 4.92
C PHE A 251 14.00 -6.70 5.08
N SER A 252 13.65 -7.02 6.33
CA SER A 252 12.38 -7.66 6.64
C SER A 252 11.22 -6.71 6.37
N PRO A 253 10.00 -7.22 6.04
CA PRO A 253 8.85 -6.37 5.70
C PRO A 253 8.44 -5.39 6.80
N ASP A 254 8.75 -5.72 8.06
CA ASP A 254 8.50 -4.88 9.25
C ASP A 254 9.64 -3.89 9.55
N SER A 255 10.62 -3.80 8.67
CA SER A 255 11.84 -2.97 8.85
C SER A 255 12.66 -3.28 10.12
N SER A 256 12.41 -4.39 10.80
CA SER A 256 13.07 -4.73 12.09
C SER A 256 14.39 -5.50 11.93
N VAL A 257 14.71 -5.96 10.72
CA VAL A 257 15.88 -6.80 10.43
C VAL A 257 16.52 -6.42 9.10
N LEU A 258 17.85 -6.43 9.06
CA LEU A 258 18.63 -6.38 7.82
C LEU A 258 19.44 -7.65 7.66
N ALA A 259 19.28 -8.37 6.55
CA ALA A 259 20.03 -9.58 6.20
C ALA A 259 21.01 -9.32 5.06
N VAL A 260 22.19 -9.96 5.13
CA VAL A 260 23.27 -9.82 4.14
C VAL A 260 23.76 -11.20 3.71
N GLY A 261 23.68 -11.51 2.42
CA GLY A 261 24.32 -12.67 1.80
C GLY A 261 25.76 -12.35 1.44
N HIS A 262 26.68 -13.28 1.68
CA HIS A 262 28.11 -13.03 1.47
C HIS A 262 28.92 -14.26 1.03
N GLY A 263 30.19 -14.04 0.67
CA GLY A 263 31.04 -15.02 -0.02
C GLY A 263 31.64 -16.12 0.86
N SER A 264 31.68 -15.96 2.20
CA SER A 264 32.32 -16.89 3.12
C SER A 264 31.36 -17.38 4.19
N SER A 265 31.64 -18.57 4.78
CA SER A 265 30.84 -19.10 5.89
C SER A 265 30.69 -18.03 7.00
N PRO A 266 29.47 -17.88 7.56
CA PRO A 266 28.26 -18.68 7.42
C PRO A 266 27.38 -18.34 6.20
N TYR A 267 27.87 -17.56 5.25
CA TYR A 267 27.28 -17.17 3.97
C TYR A 267 26.07 -16.25 4.06
N VAL A 268 25.40 -16.16 5.20
CA VAL A 268 24.33 -15.21 5.50
C VAL A 268 24.47 -14.69 6.93
N SER A 269 24.29 -13.39 7.10
CA SER A 269 24.26 -12.70 8.39
C SER A 269 23.01 -11.84 8.49
N ALA A 270 22.35 -11.84 9.63
CA ALA A 270 21.20 -11.00 9.89
C ALA A 270 21.39 -10.18 11.18
N TYR A 271 20.87 -8.99 11.19
CA TYR A 271 21.02 -8.01 12.27
C TYR A 271 19.66 -7.41 12.63
N PRO A 272 19.31 -7.32 13.92
CA PRO A 272 18.23 -6.43 14.31
C PRO A 272 18.47 -5.05 13.72
N TRP A 273 17.44 -4.43 13.24
CA TRP A 273 17.48 -3.07 12.70
C TRP A 273 16.54 -2.15 13.47
N SER A 274 16.97 -0.94 13.68
CA SER A 274 16.16 0.13 14.26
C SER A 274 16.58 1.46 13.62
N GLY A 275 15.85 2.54 13.88
CA GLY A 275 16.23 3.88 13.41
C GLY A 275 17.63 4.36 13.82
N SER A 276 18.33 3.63 14.71
CA SER A 276 19.72 3.87 15.10
C SER A 276 20.75 2.99 14.37
N GLY A 277 20.29 2.08 13.48
CA GLY A 277 21.14 1.23 12.66
C GLY A 277 21.19 -0.23 13.10
N PHE A 278 22.35 -0.86 12.92
CA PHE A 278 22.55 -2.30 13.17
C PHE A 278 22.59 -2.64 14.66
N GLY A 279 21.76 -3.59 15.08
CA GLY A 279 21.86 -4.25 16.38
C GLY A 279 22.90 -5.38 16.42
N THR A 280 22.91 -6.15 17.50
CA THR A 280 23.80 -7.30 17.66
C THR A 280 23.39 -8.42 16.67
N LYS A 281 24.36 -8.93 15.91
CA LYS A 281 24.14 -9.99 14.92
C LYS A 281 23.37 -11.17 15.52
N PHE A 282 22.33 -11.65 14.84
CA PHE A 282 21.64 -12.89 15.19
C PHE A 282 22.57 -14.11 15.08
N SER A 283 22.24 -15.17 15.81
CA SER A 283 22.89 -16.48 15.66
C SER A 283 22.81 -16.96 14.22
N ASN A 284 23.85 -17.65 13.77
CA ASN A 284 23.85 -18.25 12.44
C ASN A 284 22.76 -19.33 12.34
N PRO A 285 22.23 -19.62 11.14
CA PRO A 285 21.34 -20.76 10.97
C PRO A 285 22.05 -22.07 11.37
N SER A 286 21.34 -22.98 12.04
CA SER A 286 21.87 -24.26 12.50
C SER A 286 22.34 -25.13 11.32
N THR A 287 21.68 -25.04 10.17
CA THR A 287 22.10 -25.62 8.90
C THR A 287 22.46 -24.47 7.95
N LEU A 288 23.73 -24.30 7.68
CA LEU A 288 24.22 -23.21 6.83
C LEU A 288 23.81 -23.41 5.36
N PRO A 289 23.66 -22.32 4.59
CA PRO A 289 23.74 -22.43 3.13
C PRO A 289 25.08 -23.11 2.75
N PRO A 290 25.13 -23.94 1.70
CA PRO A 290 26.32 -24.74 1.41
C PRO A 290 27.47 -23.96 0.79
N SER A 291 27.23 -22.71 0.34
CA SER A 291 28.26 -21.88 -0.32
C SER A 291 27.84 -20.42 -0.42
N THR A 292 28.66 -19.61 -1.08
CA THR A 292 28.44 -18.18 -1.38
C THR A 292 26.98 -17.87 -1.67
N VAL A 293 26.37 -17.01 -0.84
CA VAL A 293 25.02 -16.48 -1.02
C VAL A 293 25.08 -15.21 -1.84
N ARG A 294 24.33 -15.18 -2.95
CA ARG A 294 24.29 -14.10 -3.92
C ARG A 294 23.04 -13.25 -3.83
N GLY A 295 21.89 -13.84 -3.53
CA GLY A 295 20.61 -13.15 -3.37
C GLY A 295 19.97 -13.53 -2.04
N VAL A 296 19.29 -12.56 -1.43
CA VAL A 296 18.55 -12.71 -0.17
C VAL A 296 17.17 -12.07 -0.33
N SER A 297 16.14 -12.70 0.17
CA SER A 297 14.78 -12.15 0.19
C SER A 297 14.02 -12.63 1.43
N PHE A 298 13.26 -11.75 2.05
CA PHE A 298 12.24 -12.13 3.03
C PHE A 298 10.91 -12.38 2.34
N SER A 299 10.11 -13.28 2.88
CA SER A 299 8.71 -13.42 2.47
C SER A 299 7.92 -12.16 2.88
N PRO A 300 6.88 -11.76 2.12
CA PRO A 300 6.10 -10.55 2.39
C PRO A 300 5.45 -10.50 3.79
N ASP A 301 5.11 -11.66 4.35
CA ASP A 301 4.60 -11.80 5.72
C ASP A 301 5.69 -11.81 6.80
N GLY A 302 6.96 -11.76 6.40
CA GLY A 302 8.10 -11.82 7.31
C GLY A 302 8.31 -13.17 8.00
N SER A 303 7.58 -14.22 7.62
CA SER A 303 7.66 -15.55 8.26
C SER A 303 8.86 -16.38 7.79
N ALA A 304 9.49 -16.00 6.69
CA ALA A 304 10.60 -16.75 6.11
C ALA A 304 11.67 -15.84 5.48
N ILE A 305 12.88 -16.38 5.38
CA ILE A 305 13.99 -15.81 4.63
C ILE A 305 14.54 -16.86 3.66
N ALA A 306 14.75 -16.50 2.40
CA ALA A 306 15.34 -17.36 1.38
C ALA A 306 16.64 -16.78 0.85
N VAL A 307 17.56 -17.66 0.47
CA VAL A 307 18.87 -17.30 -0.08
C VAL A 307 19.18 -18.12 -1.33
N ALA A 308 19.62 -17.45 -2.39
CA ALA A 308 20.17 -18.09 -3.60
C ALA A 308 21.68 -18.21 -3.47
N HIS A 309 22.23 -19.37 -3.81
CA HIS A 309 23.67 -19.65 -3.59
C HIS A 309 24.34 -20.50 -4.70
N SER A 310 25.67 -20.58 -4.63
CA SER A 310 26.48 -21.08 -5.74
C SER A 310 26.58 -22.61 -5.84
N SER A 311 26.20 -23.38 -4.82
CA SER A 311 26.26 -24.85 -4.81
C SER A 311 24.87 -25.46 -4.62
N SER A 312 24.71 -26.72 -5.07
CA SER A 312 23.46 -27.46 -4.82
C SER A 312 23.08 -27.43 -3.32
N PRO A 313 21.82 -27.18 -2.98
CA PRO A 313 20.61 -27.14 -3.82
C PRO A 313 20.33 -25.80 -4.52
N PHE A 314 21.26 -24.84 -4.54
CA PHE A 314 21.23 -23.54 -5.21
C PHE A 314 20.25 -22.53 -4.60
N VAL A 315 19.34 -22.97 -3.76
CA VAL A 315 18.42 -22.16 -2.95
C VAL A 315 18.22 -22.84 -1.60
N SER A 316 18.16 -22.05 -0.54
CA SER A 316 17.80 -22.49 0.82
C SER A 316 16.84 -21.50 1.43
N ALA A 317 15.93 -21.99 2.27
CA ALA A 317 15.02 -21.13 3.00
C ALA A 317 14.89 -21.55 4.46
N TYR A 318 14.55 -20.60 5.31
CA TYR A 318 14.47 -20.76 6.77
C TYR A 318 13.22 -20.06 7.29
N PRO A 319 12.48 -20.66 8.23
CA PRO A 319 11.51 -19.92 9.02
C PRO A 319 12.19 -18.73 9.68
N TRP A 320 11.48 -17.62 9.75
CA TRP A 320 11.93 -16.41 10.45
C TRP A 320 10.89 -16.00 11.50
N SER A 321 11.32 -15.74 12.72
CA SER A 321 10.42 -15.42 13.83
C SER A 321 10.68 -14.05 14.46
N GLY A 322 11.51 -13.20 13.86
CA GLY A 322 11.98 -11.95 14.47
C GLY A 322 13.07 -12.15 15.52
N SER A 323 13.30 -13.38 15.98
CA SER A 323 14.41 -13.74 16.91
C SER A 323 15.56 -14.48 16.21
N GLY A 324 15.48 -14.69 14.89
CA GLY A 324 16.53 -15.29 14.08
C GLY A 324 16.04 -16.44 13.19
N PHE A 325 17.00 -17.18 12.64
CA PHE A 325 16.76 -18.26 11.72
C PHE A 325 16.19 -19.49 12.44
N GLY A 326 15.07 -20.01 11.95
CA GLY A 326 14.56 -21.34 12.34
C GLY A 326 15.30 -22.48 11.65
N SER A 327 14.80 -23.69 11.82
CA SER A 327 15.34 -24.88 11.14
C SER A 327 15.13 -24.77 9.63
N LYS A 328 16.18 -25.05 8.85
CA LYS A 328 16.12 -24.98 7.38
C LYS A 328 14.97 -25.82 6.84
N TYR A 329 14.16 -25.25 5.96
CA TYR A 329 13.14 -26.00 5.21
C TYR A 329 13.77 -27.10 4.35
N SER A 330 13.01 -28.14 4.05
CA SER A 330 13.40 -29.16 3.08
C SER A 330 13.74 -28.51 1.73
N ASN A 331 14.71 -29.09 1.05
CA ASN A 331 15.03 -28.61 -0.31
C ASN A 331 13.84 -28.86 -1.25
N PRO A 332 13.66 -28.04 -2.29
CA PRO A 332 12.68 -28.35 -3.31
C PRO A 332 12.96 -29.72 -3.96
N ALA A 333 11.90 -30.48 -4.21
CA ALA A 333 12.01 -31.82 -4.81
C ALA A 333 12.70 -31.81 -6.19
N THR A 334 12.51 -30.76 -6.95
CA THR A 334 13.21 -30.49 -8.21
C THR A 334 14.07 -29.24 -8.02
N LEU A 335 15.38 -29.41 -8.01
CA LEU A 335 16.31 -28.30 -7.76
C LEU A 335 16.40 -27.32 -8.96
N PRO A 336 16.76 -26.05 -8.74
CA PRO A 336 17.31 -25.22 -9.80
C PRO A 336 18.51 -25.92 -10.44
N THR A 337 18.75 -25.65 -11.71
CA THR A 337 19.73 -26.45 -12.49
C THR A 337 21.17 -26.02 -12.29
N ALA A 338 21.43 -24.85 -11.70
CA ALA A 338 22.77 -24.29 -11.50
C ALA A 338 22.79 -23.18 -10.45
N VAL A 339 23.96 -22.53 -10.31
CA VAL A 339 24.20 -21.36 -9.43
C VAL A 339 22.99 -20.42 -9.40
N GLY A 340 22.41 -20.25 -8.22
CA GLY A 340 21.37 -19.25 -7.97
C GLY A 340 21.98 -17.86 -7.81
N TYR A 341 21.55 -16.91 -8.62
CA TYR A 341 21.99 -15.53 -8.56
C TYR A 341 21.04 -14.63 -7.78
N GLY A 342 19.75 -14.77 -7.98
CA GLY A 342 18.72 -13.99 -7.31
C GLY A 342 17.56 -14.87 -6.86
N VAL A 343 16.88 -14.46 -5.82
CA VAL A 343 15.67 -15.09 -5.28
C VAL A 343 14.67 -14.01 -4.92
N ALA A 344 13.41 -14.23 -5.25
CA ALA A 344 12.32 -13.37 -4.85
C ALA A 344 11.12 -14.22 -4.44
N PHE A 345 10.45 -13.83 -3.38
CA PHE A 345 9.10 -14.31 -3.09
C PHE A 345 8.09 -13.53 -3.92
N SER A 346 7.01 -14.20 -4.33
CA SER A 346 5.89 -13.46 -4.88
C SER A 346 5.42 -12.47 -3.82
N THR A 347 5.28 -11.22 -4.24
CA THR A 347 4.42 -10.31 -3.51
C THR A 347 3.04 -10.92 -3.50
N VAL A 348 2.30 -10.77 -2.43
CA VAL A 348 0.92 -11.21 -2.42
C VAL A 348 0.08 -10.21 -3.19
N GLY A 349 0.20 -10.26 -4.49
CA GLY A 349 -0.93 -10.17 -5.34
C GLY A 349 -1.34 -11.62 -5.55
N ASP A 350 -2.19 -12.14 -4.72
CA ASP A 350 -3.00 -13.26 -5.12
C ASP A 350 -3.92 -12.74 -6.22
N PRO A 351 -3.75 -13.19 -7.50
CA PRO A 351 -4.85 -13.04 -8.43
C PRO A 351 -6.03 -13.91 -8.00
N GLN A 352 -5.92 -14.58 -6.83
CA GLN A 352 -6.89 -15.42 -6.18
C GLN A 352 -6.87 -15.33 -4.64
N ILE A 353 -6.52 -14.21 -3.99
CA ILE A 353 -7.47 -13.73 -3.03
C ILE A 353 -8.52 -13.05 -3.92
N ALA A 354 -9.51 -13.81 -4.31
CA ALA A 354 -10.70 -13.26 -4.85
C ALA A 354 -11.27 -12.38 -3.72
N TYR A 355 -10.84 -11.12 -3.69
CA TYR A 355 -11.59 -10.16 -2.88
C TYR A 355 -12.96 -10.08 -3.54
N ASN A 356 -13.94 -10.57 -2.86
CA ASN A 356 -15.26 -10.13 -3.19
C ASN A 356 -15.33 -8.66 -2.77
N TYR A 357 -15.41 -7.79 -3.75
CA TYR A 357 -15.63 -6.38 -3.52
C TYR A 357 -17.11 -6.11 -3.38
N TYR A 358 -17.45 -5.18 -2.53
CA TYR A 358 -18.81 -4.76 -2.27
C TYR A 358 -18.93 -3.26 -2.27
N VAL A 359 -20.11 -2.78 -2.58
CA VAL A 359 -20.47 -1.39 -2.37
C VAL A 359 -21.75 -1.32 -1.55
N ALA A 360 -21.72 -0.55 -0.47
CA ALA A 360 -22.89 -0.30 0.38
C ALA A 360 -23.31 1.16 0.31
N VAL A 361 -24.59 1.41 0.35
CA VAL A 361 -25.23 2.73 0.24
C VAL A 361 -26.19 2.93 1.40
N ALA A 362 -25.96 3.97 2.20
CA ALA A 362 -26.89 4.43 3.25
C ALA A 362 -27.92 5.37 2.65
N HIS A 363 -29.22 5.18 2.97
CA HIS A 363 -30.29 5.98 2.38
C HIS A 363 -31.48 6.23 3.34
N SER A 364 -32.38 7.15 2.95
CA SER A 364 -33.38 7.73 3.85
C SER A 364 -34.64 6.90 4.10
N SER A 365 -34.92 5.87 3.30
CA SER A 365 -36.12 5.05 3.47
C SER A 365 -35.76 3.58 3.64
N SER A 366 -36.66 2.80 4.27
CA SER A 366 -36.49 1.35 4.42
C SER A 366 -36.06 0.70 3.08
N PRO A 367 -35.05 -0.18 3.09
CA PRO A 367 -34.39 -0.79 4.25
C PRO A 367 -33.24 0.04 4.89
N TYR A 368 -33.07 1.30 4.52
CA TYR A 368 -32.09 2.27 5.02
C TYR A 368 -30.63 2.00 4.63
N VAL A 369 -30.29 0.79 4.25
CA VAL A 369 -29.00 0.39 3.70
C VAL A 369 -29.21 -0.62 2.59
N SER A 370 -28.48 -0.48 1.51
CA SER A 370 -28.44 -1.42 0.39
C SER A 370 -26.99 -1.77 0.10
N ALA A 371 -26.72 -3.04 -0.19
CA ALA A 371 -25.37 -3.49 -0.56
C ALA A 371 -25.41 -4.36 -1.81
N TYR A 372 -24.33 -4.33 -2.57
CA TYR A 372 -24.19 -4.98 -3.87
C TYR A 372 -22.80 -5.62 -3.99
N PRO A 373 -22.68 -6.80 -4.61
CA PRO A 373 -21.40 -7.24 -5.12
C PRO A 373 -20.84 -6.18 -6.09
N TRP A 374 -19.55 -6.04 -6.11
CA TRP A 374 -18.87 -5.10 -7.00
C TRP A 374 -17.84 -5.80 -7.87
N SER A 375 -17.73 -5.41 -9.12
CA SER A 375 -16.70 -5.85 -10.03
C SER A 375 -16.18 -4.67 -10.86
N ALA A 376 -14.85 -4.53 -10.96
CA ALA A 376 -14.23 -3.50 -11.79
C ALA A 376 -14.60 -3.62 -13.28
N SER A 377 -14.98 -4.81 -13.76
CA SER A 377 -15.35 -5.03 -15.17
C SER A 377 -16.83 -4.74 -15.46
N SER A 378 -17.73 -4.95 -14.51
CA SER A 378 -19.19 -4.87 -14.73
C SER A 378 -19.94 -3.90 -13.79
N GLY A 379 -19.29 -3.39 -12.74
CA GLY A 379 -19.91 -2.50 -11.75
C GLY A 379 -20.75 -3.26 -10.72
N PHE A 380 -21.98 -2.77 -10.50
CA PHE A 380 -22.90 -3.30 -9.51
C PHE A 380 -23.46 -4.67 -9.90
N GLY A 381 -23.32 -5.65 -9.00
CA GLY A 381 -24.01 -6.94 -9.10
C GLY A 381 -25.43 -6.90 -8.55
N THR A 382 -26.04 -8.08 -8.36
CA THR A 382 -27.38 -8.22 -7.80
C THR A 382 -27.39 -7.79 -6.34
N LYS A 383 -28.34 -6.90 -5.97
CA LYS A 383 -28.50 -6.41 -4.60
C LYS A 383 -28.61 -7.57 -3.60
N TYR A 384 -27.84 -7.52 -2.52
CA TYR A 384 -27.98 -8.47 -1.42
C TYR A 384 -29.33 -8.35 -0.72
N SER A 385 -29.76 -9.40 -0.05
CA SER A 385 -30.92 -9.39 0.83
C SER A 385 -30.76 -8.30 1.89
N ASN A 386 -31.87 -7.68 2.26
CA ASN A 386 -31.85 -6.68 3.34
C ASN A 386 -31.47 -7.35 4.67
N PRO A 387 -30.84 -6.60 5.61
CA PRO A 387 -30.61 -7.14 6.94
C PRO A 387 -31.95 -7.54 7.61
N SER A 388 -31.97 -8.67 8.31
CA SER A 388 -33.14 -9.18 9.00
C SER A 388 -33.67 -8.20 10.06
N THR A 389 -32.77 -7.48 10.72
CA THR A 389 -33.10 -6.37 11.63
C THR A 389 -32.53 -5.09 10.99
N LEU A 390 -33.42 -4.24 10.52
CA LEU A 390 -33.04 -3.00 9.82
C LEU A 390 -32.37 -1.98 10.77
N PRO A 391 -31.52 -1.06 10.22
CA PRO A 391 -31.21 0.17 10.95
C PRO A 391 -32.50 0.88 11.38
N ALA A 392 -32.46 1.57 12.51
CA ALA A 392 -33.71 2.07 13.15
C ALA A 392 -34.44 3.15 12.34
N ASN A 393 -33.76 3.85 11.44
CA ASN A 393 -34.34 4.91 10.59
C ASN A 393 -33.32 5.35 9.52
N ASN A 394 -33.64 6.43 8.80
CA ASN A 394 -32.82 7.12 7.81
C ASN A 394 -31.32 7.03 8.15
N SER A 395 -30.57 6.32 7.33
CA SER A 395 -29.15 6.13 7.49
C SER A 395 -28.37 7.27 6.80
N LYS A 396 -27.32 7.76 7.48
CA LYS A 396 -26.48 8.88 7.08
C LYS A 396 -25.11 8.42 6.57
N ALA A 397 -24.54 7.43 7.23
CA ALA A 397 -23.20 6.93 6.94
C ALA A 397 -23.17 5.40 6.91
N VAL A 398 -22.19 4.87 6.21
CA VAL A 398 -21.91 3.44 6.15
C VAL A 398 -20.39 3.26 6.01
N ALA A 399 -19.84 2.26 6.73
CA ALA A 399 -18.43 1.86 6.62
C ALA A 399 -18.31 0.34 6.76
N PHE A 400 -17.35 -0.23 6.05
CA PHE A 400 -16.89 -1.60 6.28
C PHE A 400 -15.67 -1.60 7.19
N SER A 401 -15.50 -2.68 7.97
CA SER A 401 -14.22 -2.97 8.62
C SER A 401 -13.13 -3.24 7.56
N SER A 402 -11.87 -3.03 7.90
CA SER A 402 -10.75 -3.20 6.94
C SER A 402 -10.57 -4.66 6.53
N ASP A 403 -10.87 -5.61 7.44
CA ASP A 403 -10.90 -7.05 7.17
C ASP A 403 -12.16 -7.51 6.41
N GLY A 404 -13.11 -6.61 6.18
CA GLY A 404 -14.37 -6.89 5.51
C GLY A 404 -15.35 -7.75 6.30
N SER A 405 -15.09 -8.06 7.58
CA SER A 405 -15.94 -8.95 8.39
C SER A 405 -17.17 -8.27 8.98
N ALA A 406 -17.25 -6.94 8.92
CA ALA A 406 -18.35 -6.16 9.50
C ALA A 406 -18.72 -4.94 8.65
N ILE A 407 -19.97 -4.51 8.80
CA ILE A 407 -20.49 -3.26 8.25
C ILE A 407 -21.21 -2.47 9.34
N ALA A 408 -20.91 -1.19 9.46
CA ALA A 408 -21.53 -0.26 10.41
C ALA A 408 -22.33 0.82 9.67
N VAL A 409 -23.45 1.24 10.27
CA VAL A 409 -24.40 2.22 9.70
C VAL A 409 -24.77 3.24 10.76
N GLY A 410 -24.47 4.51 10.51
CA GLY A 410 -24.92 5.65 11.32
C GLY A 410 -26.32 6.10 10.88
N HIS A 411 -27.23 6.38 11.82
CA HIS A 411 -28.60 6.72 11.49
C HIS A 411 -29.29 7.74 12.43
N LEU A 412 -30.48 8.21 12.03
CA LEU A 412 -31.16 9.37 12.60
C LEU A 412 -31.70 9.16 14.00
N THR A 413 -32.13 7.96 14.37
CA THR A 413 -32.80 7.65 15.64
C THR A 413 -32.02 6.65 16.47
N SER A 414 -32.30 6.63 17.79
CA SER A 414 -31.69 5.64 18.70
C SER A 414 -31.84 4.21 18.14
N PRO A 415 -30.77 3.40 18.18
CA PRO A 415 -29.52 3.58 18.92
C PRO A 415 -28.44 4.41 18.18
N PHE A 416 -28.79 5.12 17.10
CA PHE A 416 -27.93 6.01 16.29
C PHE A 416 -26.82 5.32 15.50
N VAL A 417 -26.48 4.10 15.84
CA VAL A 417 -25.54 3.24 15.11
C VAL A 417 -26.04 1.80 15.14
N SER A 418 -25.91 1.11 14.03
CA SER A 418 -26.15 -0.33 13.90
C SER A 418 -24.98 -0.98 13.20
N ALA A 419 -24.61 -2.18 13.61
CA ALA A 419 -23.55 -2.93 12.94
C ALA A 419 -23.98 -4.39 12.71
N TYR A 420 -23.41 -5.00 11.68
CA TYR A 420 -23.75 -6.34 11.23
C TYR A 420 -22.49 -7.11 10.87
N PRO A 421 -22.40 -8.41 11.18
CA PRO A 421 -21.41 -9.26 10.53
C PRO A 421 -21.59 -9.19 9.02
N TRP A 422 -20.48 -9.25 8.31
CA TRP A 422 -20.43 -9.32 6.86
C TRP A 422 -19.60 -10.53 6.44
N SER A 423 -20.10 -11.34 5.53
CA SER A 423 -19.45 -12.60 5.13
C SER A 423 -19.26 -12.73 3.62
N GLY A 424 -19.46 -11.65 2.87
CA GLY A 424 -19.44 -11.73 1.41
C GLY A 424 -20.73 -12.25 0.77
N SER A 425 -21.57 -12.90 1.54
CA SER A 425 -22.93 -13.30 1.10
C SER A 425 -24.02 -12.33 1.57
N GLY A 426 -23.65 -11.25 2.27
CA GLY A 426 -24.54 -10.19 2.72
C GLY A 426 -24.53 -9.96 4.24
N PHE A 427 -25.61 -9.34 4.74
CA PHE A 427 -25.74 -8.97 6.15
C PHE A 427 -26.01 -10.19 7.03
N GLY A 428 -25.20 -10.39 8.07
CA GLY A 428 -25.49 -11.29 9.17
C GLY A 428 -26.50 -10.72 10.16
N SER A 429 -26.70 -11.40 11.28
CA SER A 429 -27.59 -10.92 12.36
C SER A 429 -26.99 -9.67 13.01
N LYS A 430 -27.84 -8.63 13.19
CA LYS A 430 -27.41 -7.36 13.81
C LYS A 430 -26.73 -7.61 15.16
N TYR A 431 -25.56 -7.02 15.37
CA TYR A 431 -24.89 -7.01 16.67
C TYR A 431 -25.76 -6.31 17.74
N ALA A 432 -25.57 -6.68 19.01
CA ALA A 432 -26.18 -5.96 20.13
C ALA A 432 -25.79 -4.47 20.06
N ASN A 433 -26.71 -3.60 20.44
CA ASN A 433 -26.44 -2.18 20.53
C ASN A 433 -25.33 -1.92 21.58
N PRO A 434 -24.51 -0.87 21.40
CA PRO A 434 -23.58 -0.50 22.46
C PRO A 434 -24.29 -0.20 23.77
N SER A 435 -23.75 -0.64 24.91
CA SER A 435 -24.31 -0.45 26.24
C SER A 435 -24.49 1.03 26.60
N THR A 436 -23.59 1.88 26.11
CA THR A 436 -23.69 3.35 26.17
C THR A 436 -23.83 3.88 24.76
N LEU A 437 -25.00 4.36 24.40
CA LEU A 437 -25.28 4.83 23.05
C LEU A 437 -24.56 6.15 22.71
N PRO A 438 -24.30 6.44 21.42
CA PRO A 438 -24.08 7.82 21.00
C PRO A 438 -25.24 8.70 21.46
N THR A 439 -24.98 9.95 21.76
CA THR A 439 -25.98 10.87 22.36
C THR A 439 -26.87 11.57 21.34
N GLY A 440 -26.63 11.40 20.04
CA GLY A 440 -27.41 12.03 18.97
C GLY A 440 -27.24 11.30 17.64
N ILE A 441 -27.78 11.90 16.57
CA ILE A 441 -27.78 11.37 15.21
C ILE A 441 -26.37 10.91 14.82
N GLY A 442 -26.23 9.65 14.43
CA GLY A 442 -24.98 9.12 13.86
C GLY A 442 -24.81 9.61 12.43
N ASN A 443 -24.01 10.65 12.24
CA ASN A 443 -23.75 11.28 10.95
C ASN A 443 -22.59 10.61 10.19
N GLY A 444 -21.54 10.19 10.92
CA GLY A 444 -20.35 9.52 10.37
C GLY A 444 -19.99 8.28 11.19
N VAL A 445 -19.46 7.26 10.55
CA VAL A 445 -18.96 6.04 11.19
C VAL A 445 -17.64 5.64 10.52
N ALA A 446 -16.67 5.20 11.33
CA ALA A 446 -15.39 4.69 10.83
C ALA A 446 -14.86 3.58 11.74
N PHE A 447 -14.31 2.54 11.13
CA PHE A 447 -13.46 1.56 11.82
C PHE A 447 -12.02 2.07 11.87
N SER A 448 -11.30 1.75 12.93
CA SER A 448 -9.84 1.95 12.95
C SER A 448 -9.17 0.98 11.97
N PRO A 449 -7.97 1.31 11.46
CA PRO A 449 -7.28 0.47 10.47
C PRO A 449 -7.00 -0.96 10.94
N ASP A 450 -6.87 -1.17 12.26
CA ASP A 450 -6.66 -2.47 12.92
C ASP A 450 -7.96 -3.19 13.30
N ASP A 451 -9.10 -2.63 12.93
CA ASP A 451 -10.44 -3.11 13.28
C ASP A 451 -10.70 -3.28 14.79
N SER A 452 -9.86 -2.66 15.64
CA SER A 452 -10.02 -2.74 17.09
C SER A 452 -11.03 -1.74 17.66
N THR A 453 -11.46 -0.77 16.86
CA THR A 453 -12.32 0.34 17.28
C THR A 453 -13.35 0.70 16.22
N LEU A 454 -14.59 1.00 16.65
CA LEU A 454 -15.60 1.69 15.84
C LEU A 454 -15.89 3.06 16.45
N ALA A 455 -15.72 4.13 15.64
CA ALA A 455 -16.03 5.50 16.03
C ALA A 455 -17.30 6.01 15.33
N VAL A 456 -18.05 6.89 16.01
CA VAL A 456 -19.29 7.50 15.53
C VAL A 456 -19.23 9.00 15.77
N ALA A 457 -19.31 9.81 14.72
CA ALA A 457 -19.56 11.25 14.81
C ALA A 457 -21.06 11.51 14.93
N HIS A 458 -21.46 12.37 15.85
CA HIS A 458 -22.91 12.60 16.13
C HIS A 458 -23.22 14.05 16.55
N THR A 459 -24.52 14.39 16.55
CA THR A 459 -24.98 15.78 16.62
C THR A 459 -24.96 16.41 18.01
N THR A 460 -24.83 15.65 19.07
CA THR A 460 -24.96 16.13 20.47
C THR A 460 -23.71 15.79 21.24
N ASP A 461 -23.31 16.66 22.20
CA ASP A 461 -22.14 16.39 23.03
C ASP A 461 -22.13 14.95 23.57
N PRO A 462 -20.98 14.28 23.48
CA PRO A 462 -19.62 14.76 23.18
C PRO A 462 -19.25 14.88 21.68
N ASN A 463 -20.25 14.83 20.77
CA ASN A 463 -20.11 14.98 19.32
C ASN A 463 -19.32 13.84 18.63
N VAL A 464 -18.63 13.00 19.37
CA VAL A 464 -17.95 11.80 18.92
C VAL A 464 -17.97 10.75 20.03
N SER A 465 -18.21 9.50 19.67
CA SER A 465 -18.11 8.33 20.55
C SER A 465 -17.27 7.27 19.89
N ALA A 466 -16.44 6.58 20.65
CA ALA A 466 -15.66 5.45 20.16
C ALA A 466 -15.82 4.24 21.07
N TYR A 467 -15.79 3.06 20.49
CA TYR A 467 -16.05 1.79 21.15
C TYR A 467 -14.95 0.79 20.78
N PRO A 468 -14.41 0.04 21.73
CA PRO A 468 -13.67 -1.16 21.37
C PRO A 468 -14.52 -2.02 20.44
N TRP A 469 -13.90 -2.53 19.40
CA TRP A 469 -14.55 -3.41 18.45
C TRP A 469 -13.88 -4.77 18.41
N SER A 470 -14.66 -5.81 18.29
CA SER A 470 -14.19 -7.17 18.07
C SER A 470 -15.22 -7.91 17.21
N GLY A 471 -14.89 -9.10 16.73
CA GLY A 471 -15.84 -9.92 15.98
C GLY A 471 -17.17 -10.23 16.72
N SER A 472 -17.30 -9.87 18.01
CA SER A 472 -18.54 -9.97 18.80
C SER A 472 -19.31 -8.65 18.90
N GLY A 473 -18.83 -7.55 18.33
CA GLY A 473 -19.48 -6.25 18.26
C GLY A 473 -18.88 -5.19 19.18
N PHE A 474 -19.74 -4.29 19.69
CA PHE A 474 -19.34 -3.13 20.50
C PHE A 474 -18.89 -3.52 21.91
N GLY A 475 -17.70 -3.09 22.31
CA GLY A 475 -17.24 -3.09 23.70
C GLY A 475 -17.76 -1.89 24.49
N THR A 476 -17.23 -1.71 25.70
CA THR A 476 -17.56 -0.58 26.57
C THR A 476 -17.02 0.73 25.95
N LYS A 477 -17.89 1.74 25.81
CA LYS A 477 -17.53 3.04 25.25
C LYS A 477 -16.29 3.62 25.92
N TYR A 478 -15.33 4.08 25.11
CA TYR A 478 -14.17 4.83 25.62
C TYR A 478 -14.59 6.14 26.30
N ALA A 479 -13.75 6.66 27.17
CA ALA A 479 -13.92 7.99 27.76
C ALA A 479 -14.02 9.05 26.66
N ASN A 480 -14.84 10.06 26.88
CA ASN A 480 -14.93 11.19 25.96
C ASN A 480 -13.59 11.94 25.87
N PRO A 481 -13.26 12.57 24.73
CA PRO A 481 -12.11 13.45 24.68
C PRO A 481 -12.22 14.58 25.72
N ALA A 482 -11.15 14.90 26.40
CA ALA A 482 -11.11 15.96 27.43
C ALA A 482 -11.50 17.34 26.86
N THR A 483 -11.12 17.60 25.60
CA THR A 483 -11.58 18.77 24.83
C THR A 483 -12.45 18.29 23.70
N LEU A 484 -13.74 18.55 23.76
CA LEU A 484 -14.71 18.07 22.77
C LEU A 484 -14.54 18.76 21.41
N PRO A 485 -14.98 18.13 20.30
CA PRO A 485 -15.27 18.86 19.07
C PRO A 485 -16.26 20.02 19.37
N ALA A 486 -16.11 21.14 18.70
CA ALA A 486 -16.76 22.38 19.08
C ALA A 486 -18.29 22.40 18.89
N SER A 487 -18.86 21.46 18.14
CA SER A 487 -20.29 21.33 17.86
C SER A 487 -20.56 19.99 17.20
N SER A 488 -21.79 19.76 16.71
CA SER A 488 -22.21 18.56 15.99
C SER A 488 -21.09 17.98 15.11
N GLY A 489 -20.72 16.73 15.36
CA GLY A 489 -19.82 15.95 14.51
C GLY A 489 -20.55 15.47 13.25
N PHE A 490 -19.92 15.64 12.08
CA PHE A 490 -20.48 15.20 10.81
C PHE A 490 -19.78 13.93 10.31
N GLU A 491 -18.47 13.92 10.26
CA GLU A 491 -17.69 12.75 9.85
C GLU A 491 -16.52 12.49 10.80
N VAL A 492 -16.09 11.25 10.86
CA VAL A 492 -14.94 10.80 11.65
C VAL A 492 -14.04 9.91 10.78
N ALA A 493 -12.74 10.10 10.90
CA ALA A 493 -11.74 9.30 10.20
C ALA A 493 -10.57 8.99 11.13
N PHE A 494 -9.99 7.80 10.99
CA PHE A 494 -8.71 7.44 11.59
C PHE A 494 -7.57 7.71 10.61
N SER A 495 -6.40 8.06 11.11
CA SER A 495 -5.18 8.06 10.29
C SER A 495 -4.84 6.62 9.89
N PRO A 496 -4.17 6.40 8.74
CA PRO A 496 -3.86 5.06 8.24
C PRO A 496 -3.00 4.22 9.19
N ASP A 497 -2.14 4.87 9.97
CA ASP A 497 -1.31 4.23 11.00
C ASP A 497 -2.06 3.97 12.33
N GLY A 498 -3.34 4.37 12.41
CA GLY A 498 -4.15 4.25 13.61
C GLY A 498 -3.73 5.15 14.77
N SER A 499 -2.77 6.06 14.59
CA SER A 499 -2.24 6.90 15.68
C SER A 499 -3.07 8.14 15.97
N ALA A 500 -4.03 8.48 15.10
CA ALA A 500 -4.87 9.67 15.26
C ALA A 500 -6.31 9.41 14.80
N ILE A 501 -7.23 10.20 15.36
CA ILE A 501 -8.63 10.27 14.96
C ILE A 501 -9.02 11.72 14.75
N ALA A 502 -9.71 12.03 13.65
CA ALA A 502 -10.18 13.37 13.30
C ALA A 502 -11.70 13.39 13.15
N VAL A 503 -12.31 14.51 13.53
CA VAL A 503 -13.76 14.75 13.45
C VAL A 503 -14.02 16.10 12.79
N SER A 504 -14.80 16.11 11.70
CA SER A 504 -15.34 17.34 11.14
C SER A 504 -16.55 17.82 11.91
N SER A 505 -16.75 19.12 12.08
CA SER A 505 -17.80 19.67 12.92
C SER A 505 -18.39 20.98 12.42
N ASN A 506 -19.62 21.27 12.86
CA ASN A 506 -20.34 22.50 12.50
C ASN A 506 -19.76 23.77 13.15
N GLY A 507 -19.10 23.63 14.29
CA GLY A 507 -18.53 24.76 15.04
C GLY A 507 -17.03 24.92 14.79
N SER A 508 -16.56 26.20 14.79
CA SER A 508 -15.13 26.50 14.70
C SER A 508 -14.37 25.79 15.83
N PRO A 509 -13.27 25.09 15.52
CA PRO A 509 -12.40 25.21 14.34
C PRO A 509 -12.81 24.35 13.12
N PHE A 510 -14.01 23.80 13.10
CA PHE A 510 -14.60 23.02 12.00
C PHE A 510 -13.96 21.63 11.76
N VAL A 511 -12.82 21.38 12.34
CA VAL A 511 -12.15 20.08 12.42
C VAL A 511 -11.38 19.98 13.73
N SER A 512 -11.47 18.84 14.38
CA SER A 512 -10.71 18.50 15.59
C SER A 512 -10.02 17.16 15.39
N ALA A 513 -8.78 17.06 15.85
CA ALA A 513 -8.04 15.80 15.80
C ALA A 513 -7.39 15.47 17.15
N TYR A 514 -7.23 14.20 17.41
CA TYR A 514 -6.74 13.67 18.69
C TYR A 514 -5.75 12.55 18.44
N PRO A 515 -4.68 12.44 19.22
CA PRO A 515 -3.91 11.21 19.29
C PRO A 515 -4.83 10.05 19.63
N TRP A 516 -4.61 8.92 19.00
CA TRP A 516 -5.30 7.67 19.28
C TRP A 516 -4.30 6.57 19.61
N SER A 517 -4.55 5.81 20.67
CA SER A 517 -3.62 4.79 21.16
C SER A 517 -4.26 3.40 21.30
N GLY A 518 -5.49 3.19 20.75
CA GLY A 518 -6.28 1.98 21.00
C GLY A 518 -6.89 1.90 22.41
N SER A 519 -6.54 2.84 23.30
CA SER A 519 -7.12 2.95 24.66
C SER A 519 -8.02 4.18 24.84
N GLY A 520 -8.18 5.00 23.78
CA GLY A 520 -9.07 6.17 23.75
C GLY A 520 -8.40 7.43 23.20
N PHE A 521 -9.10 8.56 23.39
CA PHE A 521 -8.69 9.86 22.90
C PHE A 521 -7.55 10.45 23.76
N GLY A 522 -6.47 10.84 23.13
CA GLY A 522 -5.43 11.66 23.74
C GLY A 522 -5.81 13.14 23.83
N SER A 523 -4.87 14.00 24.21
CA SER A 523 -5.08 15.45 24.22
C SER A 523 -5.25 15.98 22.82
N LYS A 524 -6.30 16.79 22.60
CA LYS A 524 -6.60 17.42 21.30
C LYS A 524 -5.36 18.11 20.70
N TYR A 525 -5.06 17.82 19.46
CA TYR A 525 -4.02 18.57 18.72
C TYR A 525 -4.38 20.05 18.60
N SER A 526 -3.38 20.88 18.44
CA SER A 526 -3.59 22.29 18.11
C SER A 526 -4.43 22.44 16.85
N ASN A 527 -5.29 23.45 16.85
CA ASN A 527 -6.07 23.75 15.65
C ASN A 527 -5.16 24.12 14.48
N PRO A 528 -5.58 23.87 13.22
CA PRO A 528 -4.82 24.36 12.09
C PRO A 528 -4.65 25.88 12.14
N GLY A 529 -3.45 26.37 11.79
CA GLY A 529 -3.15 27.80 11.80
C GLY A 529 -4.03 28.63 10.86
N THR A 530 -4.52 28.02 9.78
CA THR A 530 -5.55 28.57 8.90
C THR A 530 -6.73 27.61 8.92
N LEU A 531 -7.84 28.02 9.50
CA LEU A 531 -9.03 27.17 9.63
C LEU A 531 -9.73 26.96 8.27
N PRO A 532 -10.49 25.87 8.09
CA PRO A 532 -11.53 25.83 7.08
C PRO A 532 -12.46 27.05 7.24
N PRO A 533 -12.96 27.66 6.15
CA PRO A 533 -13.69 28.93 6.26
C PRO A 533 -15.12 28.80 6.77
N ALA A 534 -15.66 27.60 6.87
CA ALA A 534 -17.03 27.31 7.33
C ALA A 534 -17.15 25.89 7.84
N ALA A 535 -18.35 25.49 8.26
CA ALA A 535 -18.68 24.17 8.80
C ALA A 535 -17.97 23.04 8.02
N GLY A 536 -17.18 22.24 8.70
CA GLY A 536 -16.54 21.04 8.16
C GLY A 536 -17.56 19.91 8.08
N ILE A 537 -17.84 19.45 6.86
CA ILE A 537 -18.83 18.39 6.59
C ILE A 537 -18.17 17.02 6.53
N SER A 538 -16.98 16.94 5.97
CA SER A 538 -16.26 15.69 5.74
C SER A 538 -14.79 15.83 6.10
N VAL A 539 -14.15 14.72 6.48
CA VAL A 539 -12.73 14.65 6.80
C VAL A 539 -12.14 13.32 6.33
N ALA A 540 -10.97 13.37 5.70
CA ALA A 540 -10.24 12.17 5.28
C ALA A 540 -8.73 12.37 5.44
N PHE A 541 -8.02 11.31 5.80
CA PHE A 541 -6.56 11.25 5.73
C PHE A 541 -6.11 10.68 4.38
N SER A 542 -4.95 11.13 3.89
CA SER A 542 -4.30 10.47 2.75
C SER A 542 -3.82 9.07 3.15
N PRO A 543 -3.76 8.10 2.21
CA PRO A 543 -3.37 6.72 2.53
C PRO A 543 -1.96 6.59 3.10
N ASP A 544 -1.04 7.49 2.75
CA ASP A 544 0.32 7.56 3.29
C ASP A 544 0.41 8.26 4.65
N GLY A 545 -0.72 8.76 5.17
CA GLY A 545 -0.78 9.49 6.44
C GLY A 545 -0.13 10.87 6.42
N SER A 546 0.33 11.38 5.28
CA SER A 546 1.06 12.65 5.17
C SER A 546 0.15 13.88 5.10
N ALA A 547 -1.15 13.70 4.87
CA ALA A 547 -2.11 14.79 4.72
C ALA A 547 -3.48 14.48 5.32
N ILE A 548 -4.21 15.56 5.64
CA ILE A 548 -5.61 15.52 6.05
C ILE A 548 -6.40 16.55 5.25
N ALA A 549 -7.56 16.18 4.71
CA ALA A 549 -8.43 17.05 3.94
C ALA A 549 -9.80 17.19 4.59
N VAL A 550 -10.40 18.37 4.47
CA VAL A 550 -11.72 18.74 5.03
C VAL A 550 -12.58 19.30 3.92
N GLY A 551 -13.72 18.68 3.64
CA GLY A 551 -14.80 19.24 2.83
C GLY A 551 -15.67 20.17 3.70
N HIS A 552 -16.06 21.34 3.20
CA HIS A 552 -16.76 22.34 4.00
C HIS A 552 -17.71 23.22 3.18
N GLU A 553 -18.57 23.99 3.86
CA GLU A 553 -19.64 24.77 3.23
C GLU A 553 -19.15 26.04 2.51
N GLY A 554 -18.08 26.66 2.98
CA GLY A 554 -17.55 27.92 2.42
C GLY A 554 -16.54 27.69 1.31
N SER A 555 -16.41 28.65 0.38
CA SER A 555 -15.31 28.62 -0.60
C SER A 555 -13.95 28.65 0.13
N PRO A 556 -12.97 27.79 -0.25
CA PRO A 556 -12.86 27.01 -1.49
C PRO A 556 -13.52 25.61 -1.47
N TYR A 557 -14.38 25.31 -0.51
CA TYR A 557 -15.16 24.07 -0.38
C TYR A 557 -14.35 22.82 -0.02
N ILE A 558 -13.05 22.87 -0.13
CA ILE A 558 -12.09 21.86 0.32
C ILE A 558 -10.84 22.58 0.85
N THR A 559 -10.33 22.09 1.95
CA THR A 559 -9.06 22.54 2.53
C THR A 559 -8.25 21.32 2.93
N ALA A 560 -6.96 21.31 2.63
CA ALA A 560 -6.06 20.24 3.03
C ALA A 560 -4.83 20.79 3.76
N TYR A 561 -4.26 19.96 4.61
CA TYR A 561 -3.10 20.26 5.44
C TYR A 561 -2.11 19.12 5.40
N PRO A 562 -0.79 19.38 5.39
CA PRO A 562 0.18 18.38 5.79
C PRO A 562 -0.21 17.84 7.15
N TRP A 563 -0.06 16.53 7.32
CA TRP A 563 -0.29 15.85 8.58
C TRP A 563 1.00 15.17 9.03
N SER A 564 1.27 15.22 10.30
CA SER A 564 2.33 14.46 10.96
C SER A 564 1.83 14.02 12.33
N GLY A 565 2.53 13.14 13.01
CA GLY A 565 2.19 12.73 14.38
C GLY A 565 2.09 13.88 15.39
N SER A 566 2.46 15.11 15.00
CA SER A 566 2.31 16.34 15.82
C SER A 566 1.08 17.19 15.46
N GLY A 567 0.29 16.78 14.45
CA GLY A 567 -0.97 17.44 14.06
C GLY A 567 -0.92 18.16 12.71
N PHE A 568 -1.72 19.22 12.57
CA PHE A 568 -1.90 19.95 11.33
C PHE A 568 -0.69 20.84 11.00
N GLY A 569 -0.16 20.68 9.78
CA GLY A 569 0.83 21.60 9.20
C GLY A 569 0.19 22.85 8.59
N SER A 570 0.98 23.61 7.83
CA SER A 570 0.50 24.79 7.11
C SER A 570 -0.42 24.38 5.96
N LYS A 571 -1.56 25.06 5.83
CA LYS A 571 -2.56 24.79 4.80
C LYS A 571 -1.93 24.74 3.40
N TYR A 572 -2.24 23.72 2.61
CA TYR A 572 -1.90 23.68 1.19
C TYR A 572 -2.61 24.79 0.40
N SER A 573 -2.03 25.17 -0.74
CA SER A 573 -2.70 26.06 -1.68
C SER A 573 -4.04 25.47 -2.13
N ASN A 574 -5.03 26.34 -2.35
CA ASN A 574 -6.32 25.90 -2.89
C ASN A 574 -6.13 25.32 -4.30
N PRO A 575 -6.98 24.37 -4.72
CA PRO A 575 -6.98 23.95 -6.12
C PRO A 575 -7.24 25.13 -7.06
N SER A 576 -6.54 25.20 -8.18
CA SER A 576 -6.68 26.28 -9.17
C SER A 576 -8.09 26.38 -9.75
N THR A 577 -8.79 25.25 -9.87
CA THR A 577 -10.21 25.17 -10.22
C THR A 577 -10.94 24.57 -9.03
N LEU A 578 -11.75 25.37 -8.35
CA LEU A 578 -12.47 24.96 -7.15
C LEU A 578 -13.57 23.93 -7.47
N PRO A 579 -13.97 23.09 -6.49
CA PRO A 579 -15.27 22.43 -6.55
C PRO A 579 -16.39 23.47 -6.73
N ALA A 580 -17.46 23.10 -7.42
CA ALA A 580 -18.49 24.05 -7.80
C ALA A 580 -19.42 24.52 -6.66
N GLY A 581 -19.28 23.96 -5.46
CA GLY A 581 -20.09 24.30 -4.28
C GLY A 581 -19.69 23.47 -3.07
N THR A 582 -20.48 23.54 -1.99
CA THR A 582 -20.26 22.87 -0.71
C THR A 582 -19.63 21.49 -0.87
N GLY A 583 -18.47 21.30 -0.26
CA GLY A 583 -17.79 19.99 -0.21
C GLY A 583 -18.47 19.08 0.82
N ASN A 584 -19.37 18.24 0.34
CA ASN A 584 -20.16 17.35 1.18
C ASN A 584 -19.38 16.11 1.62
N SER A 585 -18.41 15.66 0.82
CA SER A 585 -17.59 14.49 1.09
C SER A 585 -16.25 14.62 0.38
N VAL A 586 -15.19 14.14 1.02
CA VAL A 586 -13.84 14.04 0.45
C VAL A 586 -13.32 12.62 0.61
N ALA A 587 -12.60 12.14 -0.40
CA ALA A 587 -11.91 10.84 -0.35
C ALA A 587 -10.61 10.91 -1.15
N PHE A 588 -9.57 10.30 -0.62
CA PHE A 588 -8.33 10.03 -1.37
C PHE A 588 -8.45 8.69 -2.11
N SER A 589 -7.81 8.58 -3.26
CA SER A 589 -7.62 7.28 -3.91
C SER A 589 -6.70 6.40 -3.08
N PRO A 590 -6.85 5.06 -3.11
CA PRO A 590 -6.03 4.16 -2.28
C PRO A 590 -4.53 4.25 -2.53
N ASP A 591 -4.12 4.61 -3.75
CA ASP A 591 -2.73 4.85 -4.15
C ASP A 591 -2.20 6.24 -3.75
N GLY A 592 -3.05 7.08 -3.16
CA GLY A 592 -2.70 8.45 -2.76
C GLY A 592 -2.49 9.43 -3.92
N SER A 593 -2.71 9.02 -5.18
CA SER A 593 -2.43 9.85 -6.36
C SER A 593 -3.53 10.87 -6.68
N ALA A 594 -4.70 10.75 -6.06
CA ALA A 594 -5.85 11.62 -6.32
C ALA A 594 -6.68 11.91 -5.07
N ILE A 595 -7.40 13.03 -5.10
CA ILE A 595 -8.43 13.39 -4.13
C ILE A 595 -9.72 13.79 -4.85
N ALA A 596 -10.85 13.27 -4.40
CA ALA A 596 -12.17 13.56 -4.95
C ALA A 596 -13.06 14.27 -3.94
N VAL A 597 -13.97 15.11 -4.45
CA VAL A 597 -14.93 15.89 -3.66
C VAL A 597 -16.32 15.73 -4.25
N GLY A 598 -17.27 15.21 -3.47
CA GLY A 598 -18.70 15.28 -3.76
C GLY A 598 -19.24 16.65 -3.35
N HIS A 599 -20.01 17.32 -4.22
CA HIS A 599 -20.50 18.68 -3.92
C HIS A 599 -21.91 18.96 -4.47
N ASN A 600 -22.53 20.05 -3.99
CA ASN A 600 -23.94 20.32 -4.21
C ASN A 600 -24.31 20.96 -5.56
N SER A 601 -23.34 21.38 -6.36
CA SER A 601 -23.56 22.03 -7.66
C SER A 601 -22.94 21.22 -8.79
N SER A 602 -23.49 21.34 -10.01
CA SER A 602 -22.92 20.67 -11.19
C SER A 602 -21.44 21.03 -11.37
N PRO A 603 -20.54 20.05 -11.61
CA PRO A 603 -20.77 18.66 -12.03
C PRO A 603 -21.01 17.65 -10.89
N TYR A 604 -21.26 18.08 -9.66
CA TYR A 604 -21.57 17.28 -8.48
C TYR A 604 -20.45 16.42 -7.92
N VAL A 605 -19.39 16.20 -8.68
CA VAL A 605 -18.13 15.59 -8.26
C VAL A 605 -16.98 16.27 -8.97
N SER A 606 -15.91 16.51 -8.26
CA SER A 606 -14.63 16.98 -8.78
C SER A 606 -13.51 16.12 -8.25
N ALA A 607 -12.50 15.86 -9.05
CA ALA A 607 -11.31 15.15 -8.63
C ALA A 607 -10.04 15.87 -9.12
N TYR A 608 -8.97 15.70 -8.35
CA TYR A 608 -7.69 16.37 -8.57
C TYR A 608 -6.56 15.36 -8.41
N PRO A 609 -5.52 15.41 -9.25
CA PRO A 609 -4.27 14.78 -8.90
C PRO A 609 -3.82 15.28 -7.53
N TRP A 610 -3.30 14.37 -6.73
CA TRP A 610 -2.75 14.69 -5.42
C TRP A 610 -1.29 14.27 -5.37
N SER A 611 -0.49 15.08 -4.73
CA SER A 611 0.90 14.79 -4.39
C SER A 611 1.22 15.41 -3.03
N GLY A 612 2.35 15.08 -2.44
CA GLY A 612 2.80 15.70 -1.19
C GLY A 612 2.92 17.23 -1.23
N SER A 613 2.78 17.86 -2.41
CA SER A 613 2.72 19.33 -2.59
C SER A 613 1.28 19.89 -2.68
N GLY A 614 0.25 19.04 -2.64
CA GLY A 614 -1.17 19.44 -2.65
C GLY A 614 -1.90 19.10 -3.96
N PHE A 615 -2.88 19.96 -4.29
CA PHE A 615 -3.79 19.74 -5.42
C PHE A 615 -3.14 20.04 -6.77
N GLY A 616 -3.20 19.09 -7.70
CA GLY A 616 -2.88 19.29 -9.11
C GLY A 616 -4.02 19.93 -9.90
N THR A 617 -3.89 19.97 -11.22
CA THR A 617 -4.94 20.47 -12.14
C THR A 617 -6.14 19.53 -12.11
N LYS A 618 -7.34 20.10 -11.92
CA LYS A 618 -8.60 19.35 -11.87
C LYS A 618 -8.73 18.40 -13.06
N PHE A 619 -9.06 17.15 -12.82
CA PHE A 619 -9.42 16.19 -13.88
C PHE A 619 -10.66 16.63 -14.66
N ALA A 620 -10.79 16.18 -15.89
CA ALA A 620 -12.00 16.37 -16.67
C ALA A 620 -13.23 15.83 -15.91
N ASN A 621 -14.36 16.52 -16.06
CA ASN A 621 -15.60 16.03 -15.48
C ASN A 621 -16.00 14.69 -16.13
N PRO A 622 -16.71 13.81 -15.41
CA PRO A 622 -17.24 12.59 -16.03
C PRO A 622 -18.19 12.97 -17.19
N SER A 623 -18.12 12.22 -18.28
CA SER A 623 -18.96 12.45 -19.47
C SER A 623 -20.46 12.33 -19.18
N THR A 624 -20.84 11.48 -18.24
CA THR A 624 -22.20 11.37 -17.69
C THR A 624 -22.13 11.78 -16.22
N LEU A 625 -22.72 12.90 -15.87
CA LEU A 625 -22.69 13.44 -14.50
C LEU A 625 -23.56 12.62 -13.55
N PRO A 626 -23.25 12.61 -12.23
CA PRO A 626 -24.22 12.22 -11.22
C PRO A 626 -25.53 13.02 -11.39
N ALA A 627 -26.66 12.41 -11.08
CA ALA A 627 -27.97 13.01 -11.39
C ALA A 627 -28.31 14.28 -10.59
N ASN A 628 -27.61 14.52 -9.46
CA ASN A 628 -27.84 15.67 -8.57
C ASN A 628 -26.69 15.78 -7.57
N THR A 629 -26.83 16.66 -6.55
CA THR A 629 -25.89 16.86 -5.42
C THR A 629 -25.13 15.61 -5.05
N GLY A 630 -23.80 15.63 -5.24
CA GLY A 630 -22.90 14.59 -4.72
C GLY A 630 -22.82 14.70 -3.19
N ARG A 631 -23.32 13.67 -2.50
CA ARG A 631 -23.42 13.65 -1.03
C ARG A 631 -22.26 12.91 -0.39
N SER A 632 -21.85 11.80 -0.96
CA SER A 632 -20.70 11.02 -0.52
C SER A 632 -19.94 10.51 -1.72
N VAL A 633 -18.64 10.41 -1.59
CA VAL A 633 -17.74 9.88 -2.61
C VAL A 633 -16.80 8.86 -1.95
N ALA A 634 -16.57 7.73 -2.62
CA ALA A 634 -15.62 6.71 -2.18
C ALA A 634 -14.93 6.07 -3.38
N PHE A 635 -13.65 5.75 -3.22
CA PHE A 635 -12.91 4.91 -4.15
C PHE A 635 -13.03 3.43 -3.77
N SER A 636 -12.99 2.54 -4.74
CA SER A 636 -12.87 1.10 -4.48
C SER A 636 -11.50 0.78 -3.88
N PRO A 637 -11.38 -0.24 -3.02
CA PRO A 637 -10.11 -0.57 -2.37
C PRO A 637 -8.96 -0.95 -3.32
N ASP A 638 -9.28 -1.38 -4.54
CA ASP A 638 -8.32 -1.66 -5.62
C ASP A 638 -7.98 -0.43 -6.48
N GLY A 639 -8.57 0.74 -6.17
CA GLY A 639 -8.36 1.97 -6.91
C GLY A 639 -8.97 1.99 -8.31
N SER A 640 -9.68 0.94 -8.73
CA SER A 640 -10.21 0.81 -10.11
C SER A 640 -11.50 1.58 -10.36
N ALA A 641 -12.16 2.06 -9.32
CA ALA A 641 -13.46 2.72 -9.43
C ALA A 641 -13.68 3.83 -8.38
N ILE A 642 -14.60 4.73 -8.70
CA ILE A 642 -15.11 5.76 -7.80
C ILE A 642 -16.63 5.78 -7.86
N ALA A 643 -17.30 5.83 -6.69
CA ALA A 643 -18.75 5.93 -6.57
C ALA A 643 -19.17 7.23 -5.90
N VAL A 644 -20.32 7.76 -6.32
CA VAL A 644 -20.92 9.01 -5.81
C VAL A 644 -22.38 8.77 -5.48
N THR A 645 -22.82 9.06 -4.25
CA THR A 645 -24.24 9.04 -3.88
C THR A 645 -24.89 10.39 -4.12
N HIS A 646 -26.19 10.37 -4.41
CA HIS A 646 -26.96 11.58 -4.67
C HIS A 646 -28.47 11.42 -4.37
N ALA A 647 -29.20 12.54 -4.39
CA ALA A 647 -30.60 12.58 -3.94
C ALA A 647 -31.60 12.05 -4.97
N SER A 648 -31.31 12.13 -6.25
CA SER A 648 -32.28 11.89 -7.35
C SER A 648 -31.83 10.75 -8.26
N GLY A 649 -32.69 10.32 -9.16
CA GLY A 649 -32.39 9.30 -10.17
C GLY A 649 -32.05 7.95 -9.53
N ASN A 650 -30.96 7.35 -9.97
CA ASN A 650 -30.44 6.04 -9.55
C ASN A 650 -29.81 6.02 -8.14
N LYS A 651 -29.70 7.16 -7.46
CA LYS A 651 -29.19 7.37 -6.09
C LYS A 651 -27.71 7.12 -5.89
N VAL A 652 -27.08 6.32 -6.72
CA VAL A 652 -25.63 6.06 -6.73
C VAL A 652 -25.15 5.97 -8.17
N THR A 653 -24.03 6.58 -8.46
CA THR A 653 -23.37 6.51 -9.77
C THR A 653 -21.93 6.11 -9.54
N ALA A 654 -21.41 5.19 -10.36
CA ALA A 654 -20.02 4.78 -10.29
C ALA A 654 -19.33 4.87 -11.65
N TYR A 655 -18.03 5.09 -11.62
CA TYR A 655 -17.18 5.24 -12.79
C TYR A 655 -15.92 4.39 -12.63
N PRO A 656 -15.42 3.78 -13.72
CA PRO A 656 -14.04 3.33 -13.74
C PRO A 656 -13.13 4.50 -13.38
N TRP A 657 -12.13 4.23 -12.60
CA TRP A 657 -11.10 5.21 -12.24
C TRP A 657 -9.73 4.74 -12.72
N SER A 658 -8.98 5.63 -13.27
CA SER A 658 -7.56 5.45 -13.56
C SER A 658 -6.82 6.73 -13.16
N GLY A 659 -5.52 6.71 -13.07
CA GLY A 659 -4.72 7.91 -12.79
C GLY A 659 -4.96 9.09 -13.75
N SER A 660 -5.75 8.90 -14.83
CA SER A 660 -6.18 9.95 -15.76
C SER A 660 -7.59 10.50 -15.50
N GLY A 661 -8.31 10.00 -14.49
CA GLY A 661 -9.63 10.49 -14.06
C GLY A 661 -10.79 9.52 -14.30
N PHE A 662 -11.97 10.08 -14.51
CA PHE A 662 -13.23 9.33 -14.64
C PHE A 662 -13.36 8.64 -15.99
N GLY A 663 -13.61 7.34 -15.99
CA GLY A 663 -13.99 6.57 -17.18
C GLY A 663 -15.49 6.69 -17.52
N THR A 664 -15.97 5.87 -18.42
CA THR A 664 -17.39 5.79 -18.82
C THR A 664 -18.20 5.23 -17.65
N LYS A 665 -19.29 5.91 -17.27
CA LYS A 665 -20.20 5.51 -16.20
C LYS A 665 -20.60 4.04 -16.31
N TYR A 666 -20.51 3.30 -15.21
CA TYR A 666 -21.05 1.93 -15.11
C TYR A 666 -22.58 1.94 -15.24
N ALA A 667 -23.14 0.80 -15.63
CA ALA A 667 -24.58 0.59 -15.57
C ALA A 667 -25.10 0.80 -14.15
N ASP A 668 -26.29 1.37 -14.03
CA ASP A 668 -26.94 1.54 -12.74
C ASP A 668 -27.29 0.18 -12.11
N PRO A 669 -27.31 0.05 -10.78
CA PRO A 669 -27.73 -1.20 -10.16
C PRO A 669 -29.18 -1.55 -10.59
N ALA A 670 -29.43 -2.81 -10.94
CA ALA A 670 -30.75 -3.28 -11.36
C ALA A 670 -31.85 -3.02 -10.31
N THR A 671 -31.49 -3.07 -9.04
CA THR A 671 -32.33 -2.65 -7.90
C THR A 671 -31.68 -1.45 -7.23
N ILE A 672 -32.17 -0.26 -7.54
CA ILE A 672 -31.63 0.99 -6.98
C ILE A 672 -31.97 1.15 -5.49
N PRO A 673 -31.18 1.92 -4.72
CA PRO A 673 -31.58 2.33 -3.36
C PRO A 673 -32.94 3.03 -3.39
N THR A 674 -33.77 2.78 -2.39
CA THR A 674 -35.19 3.16 -2.38
C THR A 674 -35.47 4.66 -2.31
N SER A 675 -34.45 5.45 -1.89
CA SER A 675 -34.62 6.91 -1.69
C SER A 675 -33.27 7.64 -1.69
N THR A 676 -33.27 8.93 -1.35
CA THR A 676 -32.05 9.76 -1.23
C THR A 676 -30.94 8.98 -0.54
N ALA A 677 -29.81 8.81 -1.23
CA ALA A 677 -28.60 8.22 -0.70
C ALA A 677 -27.70 9.27 -0.07
N PHE A 678 -27.14 8.96 1.10
CA PHE A 678 -26.28 9.85 1.86
C PHE A 678 -24.82 9.37 1.91
N GLY A 679 -24.59 8.13 2.29
CA GLY A 679 -23.25 7.55 2.42
C GLY A 679 -22.99 6.44 1.40
N VAL A 680 -21.76 6.31 0.95
CA VAL A 680 -21.28 5.16 0.17
C VAL A 680 -19.93 4.69 0.74
N ALA A 681 -19.79 3.39 0.85
CA ALA A 681 -18.52 2.75 1.17
C ALA A 681 -18.31 1.53 0.28
N PHE A 682 -17.07 1.35 -0.16
CA PHE A 682 -16.63 0.07 -0.68
C PHE A 682 -16.02 -0.77 0.44
N GLY A 683 -16.19 -2.06 0.34
CA GLY A 683 -15.55 -3.06 1.18
C GLY A 683 -14.98 -4.19 0.35
N ARG A 684 -14.11 -4.96 0.96
CA ARG A 684 -13.58 -6.20 0.39
C ARG A 684 -13.49 -7.23 1.49
N ILE A 685 -13.69 -8.49 1.15
CA ILE A 685 -13.41 -9.63 2.03
C ILE A 685 -12.55 -10.62 1.28
N GLU A 686 -11.62 -11.19 1.98
CA GLU A 686 -10.77 -12.28 1.51
C GLU A 686 -11.63 -13.55 1.35
N VAL A 687 -11.53 -14.27 0.22
CA VAL A 687 -12.30 -15.49 -0.10
C VAL A 687 -11.41 -16.72 -0.03
#